data_58ea7c25d99248a0e86184a3327fa216
#
_entry.id   58ea7c25d99248a0e86184a3327fa216
#
_cell.length_a   1.000
_cell.length_b   1.000
_cell.length_c   1.000
_cell.angle_alpha   90.00
_cell.angle_beta   90.00
_cell.angle_gamma   90.00
#
_symmetry.space_group_name_H-M   'P 1'
#
loop_
_entity.id
_entity.type
_entity.pdbx_description
1 polymer ?
#
loop_
_entity_poly.entity_id
_entity_poly.type
_entity_poly.pdbx_seq_one_letter_code
_entity_poly.pdbx_strand_id
1 'polypeptide(L)'
;MNKTFTRFFLLLAVSLFALPSAAQLSSNPNKFLGNITTRGNVEAGGGVPKYYTLWNQITCENESKWSSVEGSRGNFNWNGANNAFSYAKQHNFTYKFHALVWGAQYPGWLESLAPAERFAAMTNWFDHAKDQFDVLPMIDVVNEAVGNHQAGNPMMKETLGGGGKTGYDWLIKAFEMAYERWPDAILIYNDYNSIRWDLNNYITLVQTLRDAGAPIDAYGNQAHELSDISESELKNALKSQQDALKMPMFVTELDIDIANDTQQRNQYKKVLPNMWELPYCAGVTLWGYVLGATWVDNSGLYRNGEERPAMTWIKEYMQTDAAKNAVGPFPGTKKEASIYIRPASQNVAKGDVLPIKVRARMATKTIEKVDLYVGSELIATMTSEPYIAEYTASTAGYNILKAVVTTTDGSTYERYGRFKVLSETTKREPYNETLPELPGTVNAGEFDKGASGVSYSKVSTTALKSRDKFNTTATQDGQWMDYTVDVMEDGLYTVDVEVASTKTGGRFHLAEYSFDNLDFLTDFTDVPNTGSTTEFKPVRCSVNKYLTAGRHVFTMLVEKGGFYLNSMTFNLLPTYSMPGIVEAENFVNSKGGSIVATSDGFAWGNAANGDWAEYSVKVEQAGKYSYEATVSSETSGSKFTMTLIDESGNEISIPMVKVPNKGKDTYEVKTGNVKDAFKEGLHTLRINITGGNCNIDKVNFICTEPVTGIVNVEIDDDNTGDSYNLSGQKVGTGYKGIVIRNGRKVFVK
;
A
#
# COMPACT_ATOMS: atom_id res chain seq x y z
N MET A 1 54.59 56.58 9.95
CA MET A 1 55.34 55.46 9.39
C MET A 1 54.36 54.32 9.20
N ASN A 2 53.83 54.21 7.98
CA ASN A 2 52.86 53.16 7.56
C ASN A 2 53.60 51.89 7.19
N LYS A 3 53.18 50.75 7.75
CA LYS A 3 53.60 49.45 7.27
C LYS A 3 52.37 48.76 6.66
N THR A 4 52.34 48.70 5.33
CA THR A 4 51.41 47.98 4.50
C THR A 4 51.80 46.51 4.50
N PHE A 5 50.92 45.63 4.97
CA PHE A 5 51.07 44.17 4.86
C PHE A 5 50.39 43.67 3.58
N THR A 6 51.18 43.32 2.58
CA THR A 6 50.73 42.66 1.36
C THR A 6 50.57 41.17 1.65
N ARG A 7 49.32 40.65 1.60
CA ARG A 7 49.04 39.22 1.66
C ARG A 7 49.09 38.64 0.22
N PHE A 8 50.09 37.80 -0.02
CA PHE A 8 50.13 36.92 -1.19
C PHE A 8 49.12 35.79 -1.03
N PHE A 9 48.09 35.76 -1.89
CA PHE A 9 47.25 34.57 -2.05
C PHE A 9 47.95 33.63 -3.02
N LEU A 10 48.43 32.50 -2.51
CA LEU A 10 48.91 31.39 -3.33
C LEU A 10 47.67 30.60 -3.82
N LEU A 11 47.27 30.80 -5.08
CA LEU A 11 46.30 29.91 -5.74
C LEU A 11 46.98 28.58 -6.06
N LEU A 12 46.66 27.57 -5.23
CA LEU A 12 46.98 26.20 -5.55
C LEU A 12 45.98 25.68 -6.61
N ALA A 13 46.35 25.71 -7.87
CA ALA A 13 45.63 25.02 -8.92
C ALA A 13 45.78 23.51 -8.71
N VAL A 14 44.81 22.89 -8.04
CA VAL A 14 44.68 21.44 -8.03
C VAL A 14 44.16 21.05 -9.42
N SER A 15 45.08 20.68 -10.31
CA SER A 15 44.72 19.97 -11.53
C SER A 15 44.16 18.61 -11.13
N LEU A 16 42.83 18.49 -11.06
CA LEU A 16 42.19 17.18 -11.07
C LEU A 16 42.57 16.52 -12.41
N PHE A 17 43.52 15.63 -12.37
CA PHE A 17 43.64 14.62 -13.40
C PHE A 17 42.37 13.78 -13.34
N ALA A 18 41.42 14.07 -14.19
CA ALA A 18 40.38 13.13 -14.50
C ALA A 18 41.10 11.90 -15.10
N LEU A 19 41.23 10.85 -14.28
CA LEU A 19 41.57 9.54 -14.81
C LEU A 19 40.48 9.25 -15.87
N PRO A 20 40.87 8.78 -17.07
CA PRO A 20 39.87 8.37 -18.04
C PRO A 20 39.01 7.31 -17.37
N SER A 21 37.77 7.67 -17.08
CA SER A 21 36.72 6.73 -16.67
C SER A 21 36.72 5.67 -17.77
N ALA A 22 36.99 4.41 -17.43
CA ALA A 22 36.78 3.34 -18.37
C ALA A 22 35.36 3.45 -18.88
N ALA A 23 35.18 3.70 -20.18
CA ALA A 23 33.90 4.01 -20.75
C ALA A 23 32.98 2.79 -20.62
N GLN A 24 31.86 2.94 -19.96
CA GLN A 24 30.77 1.96 -19.92
C GLN A 24 30.33 1.63 -21.36
N LEU A 25 29.71 0.47 -21.57
CA LEU A 25 29.25 0.07 -22.91
C LEU A 25 28.25 1.08 -23.49
N SER A 26 27.28 1.49 -22.68
CA SER A 26 26.34 2.55 -23.07
C SER A 26 26.85 3.91 -22.61
N SER A 27 27.00 4.82 -23.56
CA SER A 27 27.22 6.27 -23.32
C SER A 27 25.96 7.08 -23.48
N ASN A 28 24.79 6.45 -23.69
CA ASN A 28 23.51 7.14 -23.82
C ASN A 28 23.08 7.74 -22.47
N PRO A 29 22.89 9.07 -22.35
CA PRO A 29 22.55 9.70 -21.07
C PRO A 29 21.10 9.48 -20.64
N ASN A 30 20.24 8.98 -21.53
CA ASN A 30 18.80 8.84 -21.32
C ASN A 30 18.35 7.38 -21.19
N LYS A 31 19.27 6.42 -21.35
CA LYS A 31 19.00 4.99 -21.25
C LYS A 31 20.16 4.31 -20.54
N PHE A 32 19.84 3.26 -19.83
CA PHE A 32 20.87 2.42 -19.22
C PHE A 32 20.96 1.04 -19.89
N LEU A 33 22.16 0.47 -19.88
CA LEU A 33 22.42 -0.95 -20.14
C LEU A 33 22.95 -1.56 -18.84
N GLY A 34 22.15 -2.38 -18.21
CA GLY A 34 22.46 -2.93 -16.89
C GLY A 34 22.60 -4.43 -16.86
N ASN A 35 22.93 -4.92 -15.68
CA ASN A 35 22.98 -6.35 -15.39
C ASN A 35 22.64 -6.62 -13.92
N ILE A 36 22.58 -7.91 -13.56
CA ILE A 36 22.41 -8.36 -12.18
C ILE A 36 23.75 -8.63 -11.50
N THR A 37 23.70 -8.82 -10.18
CA THR A 37 24.79 -9.43 -9.40
C THR A 37 25.05 -10.85 -9.88
N THR A 38 26.29 -11.35 -9.70
CA THR A 38 26.66 -12.71 -10.08
C THR A 38 26.87 -13.54 -8.80
N ARG A 39 25.95 -14.45 -8.50
CA ARG A 39 25.98 -15.29 -7.28
C ARG A 39 26.23 -14.46 -6.01
N GLY A 40 25.50 -13.36 -5.86
CA GLY A 40 25.59 -12.48 -4.70
C GLY A 40 26.74 -11.46 -4.71
N ASN A 41 27.56 -11.46 -5.75
CA ASN A 41 28.68 -10.53 -5.89
C ASN A 41 28.47 -9.56 -7.05
N VAL A 42 28.86 -8.31 -6.87
CA VAL A 42 28.85 -7.33 -7.96
C VAL A 42 29.92 -7.65 -8.99
N GLU A 43 31.10 -7.96 -8.52
CA GLU A 43 32.23 -8.33 -9.40
C GLU A 43 32.25 -9.84 -9.64
N ALA A 44 32.10 -10.25 -10.89
CA ALA A 44 32.02 -11.66 -11.25
C ALA A 44 33.36 -12.42 -11.08
N GLY A 45 34.49 -11.74 -11.14
CA GLY A 45 35.83 -12.38 -11.08
C GLY A 45 36.15 -13.20 -12.31
N GLY A 46 37.08 -14.18 -12.19
CA GLY A 46 37.34 -15.18 -13.24
C GLY A 46 37.83 -14.65 -14.59
N GLY A 47 38.50 -13.50 -14.64
CA GLY A 47 38.96 -12.87 -15.88
C GLY A 47 37.91 -11.97 -16.58
N VAL A 48 36.68 -11.93 -16.06
CA VAL A 48 35.63 -11.02 -16.56
C VAL A 48 36.00 -9.58 -16.20
N PRO A 49 35.82 -8.58 -17.11
CA PRO A 49 36.09 -7.18 -16.80
C PRO A 49 35.25 -6.69 -15.61
N LYS A 50 35.75 -5.62 -14.97
CA LYS A 50 35.02 -4.98 -13.83
C LYS A 50 33.64 -4.52 -14.22
N TYR A 51 32.66 -4.74 -13.35
CA TYR A 51 31.25 -4.43 -13.58
C TYR A 51 31.05 -3.01 -14.11
N TYR A 52 31.66 -2.00 -13.46
CA TYR A 52 31.53 -0.58 -13.83
C TYR A 52 32.13 -0.22 -15.20
N THR A 53 32.94 -1.12 -15.82
CA THR A 53 33.45 -0.91 -17.18
C THR A 53 32.51 -1.45 -18.27
N LEU A 54 31.52 -2.23 -17.86
CA LEU A 54 30.52 -2.84 -18.76
C LEU A 54 29.16 -2.18 -18.63
N TRP A 55 28.65 -2.07 -17.42
CA TRP A 55 27.27 -1.75 -17.14
C TRP A 55 27.13 -0.40 -16.40
N ASN A 56 26.01 0.28 -16.59
CA ASN A 56 25.66 1.54 -15.91
C ASN A 56 24.32 1.47 -15.14
N GLN A 57 23.83 0.25 -14.88
CA GLN A 57 22.72 -0.03 -13.99
C GLN A 57 22.95 -1.40 -13.36
N ILE A 58 22.55 -1.55 -12.09
CA ILE A 58 22.62 -2.81 -11.34
C ILE A 58 21.29 -3.16 -10.68
N THR A 59 20.93 -4.44 -10.72
CA THR A 59 19.84 -5.07 -9.98
C THR A 59 20.42 -6.24 -9.16
N CYS A 60 19.97 -6.41 -7.93
CA CYS A 60 20.29 -7.64 -7.19
C CYS A 60 19.55 -8.83 -7.82
N GLU A 61 20.24 -9.93 -8.10
CA GLU A 61 19.58 -11.16 -8.55
C GLU A 61 18.67 -11.72 -7.46
N ASN A 62 19.17 -11.82 -6.22
CA ASN A 62 18.44 -12.39 -5.08
C ASN A 62 18.55 -11.57 -3.80
N GLU A 63 19.59 -10.76 -3.62
CA GLU A 63 20.04 -10.21 -2.35
C GLU A 63 19.06 -9.16 -1.76
N SER A 64 18.16 -8.61 -2.56
CA SER A 64 17.12 -7.66 -2.14
C SER A 64 15.73 -8.27 -2.03
N LYS A 65 15.57 -9.57 -2.31
CA LYS A 65 14.29 -10.28 -2.19
C LYS A 65 13.94 -10.53 -0.72
N TRP A 66 12.67 -10.48 -0.38
CA TRP A 66 12.22 -10.52 1.01
C TRP A 66 12.74 -11.72 1.80
N SER A 67 12.67 -12.94 1.24
CA SER A 67 13.19 -14.13 1.91
C SER A 67 14.71 -14.11 2.13
N SER A 68 15.45 -13.43 1.26
CA SER A 68 16.92 -13.31 1.40
C SER A 68 17.31 -12.32 2.49
N VAL A 69 16.47 -11.29 2.69
CA VAL A 69 16.70 -10.22 3.68
C VAL A 69 16.14 -10.62 5.05
N GLU A 70 14.91 -11.14 5.12
CA GLU A 70 14.23 -11.47 6.37
C GLU A 70 13.89 -12.97 6.45
N GLY A 71 14.90 -13.82 6.42
CA GLY A 71 14.72 -15.26 6.53
C GLY A 71 14.07 -15.72 7.86
N SER A 72 14.25 -14.94 8.91
CA SER A 72 13.58 -15.09 10.22
C SER A 72 12.89 -13.79 10.58
N ARG A 73 11.65 -13.86 11.08
CA ARG A 73 10.80 -12.71 11.39
C ARG A 73 11.52 -11.70 12.29
N GLY A 74 11.58 -10.45 11.86
CA GLY A 74 12.22 -9.33 12.56
C GLY A 74 13.74 -9.29 12.48
N ASN A 75 14.38 -10.19 11.70
CA ASN A 75 15.83 -10.21 11.53
C ASN A 75 16.21 -9.88 10.08
N PHE A 76 16.54 -8.61 9.82
CA PHE A 76 16.83 -8.09 8.49
C PHE A 76 18.32 -8.08 8.20
N ASN A 77 18.73 -8.76 7.13
CA ASN A 77 20.10 -8.78 6.62
C ASN A 77 20.19 -8.10 5.25
N TRP A 78 20.52 -6.83 5.24
CA TRP A 78 20.65 -6.03 4.03
C TRP A 78 22.04 -6.06 3.37
N ASN A 79 23.01 -6.85 3.86
CA ASN A 79 24.40 -6.77 3.43
C ASN A 79 24.56 -6.93 1.91
N GLY A 80 23.90 -7.90 1.29
CA GLY A 80 24.01 -8.13 -0.15
C GLY A 80 23.45 -6.98 -0.97
N ALA A 81 22.23 -6.52 -0.64
CA ALA A 81 21.58 -5.39 -1.29
C ALA A 81 22.37 -4.09 -1.11
N ASN A 82 22.93 -3.85 0.09
CA ASN A 82 23.79 -2.71 0.38
C ASN A 82 25.07 -2.70 -0.44
N ASN A 83 25.69 -3.86 -0.67
CA ASN A 83 26.89 -3.96 -1.50
C ASN A 83 26.59 -3.48 -2.92
N ALA A 84 25.50 -3.94 -3.53
CA ALA A 84 25.10 -3.53 -4.88
C ALA A 84 24.71 -2.04 -4.94
N PHE A 85 23.93 -1.56 -3.97
CA PHE A 85 23.50 -0.17 -3.89
C PHE A 85 24.69 0.79 -3.68
N SER A 86 25.62 0.45 -2.77
CA SER A 86 26.82 1.26 -2.51
C SER A 86 27.75 1.29 -3.72
N TYR A 87 27.86 0.16 -4.43
CA TYR A 87 28.62 0.08 -5.67
C TYR A 87 28.05 0.98 -6.76
N ALA A 88 26.73 0.98 -6.93
CA ALA A 88 26.05 1.89 -7.85
C ALA A 88 26.34 3.35 -7.53
N LYS A 89 26.25 3.75 -6.25
CA LYS A 89 26.60 5.10 -5.78
C LYS A 89 28.06 5.46 -6.05
N GLN A 90 28.97 4.54 -5.73
CA GLN A 90 30.41 4.76 -5.94
C GLN A 90 30.78 5.02 -7.40
N HIS A 91 30.09 4.35 -8.33
CA HIS A 91 30.36 4.46 -9.76
C HIS A 91 29.38 5.37 -10.51
N ASN A 92 28.50 6.07 -9.80
CA ASN A 92 27.52 7.02 -10.34
C ASN A 92 26.65 6.40 -11.44
N PHE A 93 26.08 5.21 -11.19
CA PHE A 93 25.06 4.61 -12.04
C PHE A 93 23.82 4.19 -11.26
N THR A 94 22.79 3.79 -11.96
CA THR A 94 21.48 3.63 -11.35
C THR A 94 21.28 2.24 -10.73
N TYR A 95 20.49 2.16 -9.67
CA TYR A 95 20.13 0.94 -8.97
C TYR A 95 18.63 0.67 -9.13
N LYS A 96 18.24 -0.58 -9.40
CA LYS A 96 16.85 -1.03 -9.39
C LYS A 96 16.65 -2.01 -8.24
N PHE A 97 15.73 -1.69 -7.33
CA PHE A 97 15.32 -2.59 -6.25
C PHE A 97 14.38 -3.67 -6.79
N HIS A 98 14.69 -4.94 -6.55
CA HIS A 98 13.94 -6.09 -7.04
C HIS A 98 13.76 -7.13 -5.92
N ALA A 99 12.55 -7.38 -5.45
CA ALA A 99 11.28 -6.70 -5.65
C ALA A 99 10.56 -6.57 -4.29
N LEU A 100 9.59 -5.65 -4.16
CA LEU A 100 8.88 -5.46 -2.90
C LEU A 100 7.84 -6.55 -2.65
N VAL A 101 7.00 -6.87 -3.64
CA VAL A 101 5.95 -7.88 -3.56
C VAL A 101 6.14 -8.93 -4.64
N TRP A 102 6.30 -10.18 -4.23
CA TRP A 102 6.41 -11.32 -5.14
C TRP A 102 5.82 -12.58 -4.52
N GLY A 103 5.04 -13.33 -5.27
CA GLY A 103 4.44 -14.61 -4.87
C GLY A 103 5.43 -15.78 -4.84
N ALA A 104 6.74 -15.51 -5.02
CA ALA A 104 7.85 -16.43 -4.80
C ALA A 104 8.92 -15.76 -3.94
N GLN A 105 9.87 -16.51 -3.42
CA GLN A 105 10.99 -16.04 -2.58
C GLN A 105 10.57 -15.04 -1.49
N TYR A 106 9.38 -15.23 -0.90
CA TYR A 106 8.95 -14.59 0.35
C TYR A 106 9.37 -15.44 1.56
N PRO A 107 9.44 -14.88 2.78
CA PRO A 107 9.77 -15.66 3.97
C PRO A 107 8.70 -16.71 4.27
N GLY A 108 9.10 -17.99 4.43
CA GLY A 108 8.15 -19.09 4.66
C GLY A 108 7.34 -18.98 5.95
N TRP A 109 7.83 -18.21 6.94
CA TRP A 109 7.08 -17.97 8.18
C TRP A 109 5.79 -17.15 7.97
N LEU A 110 5.64 -16.43 6.84
CA LEU A 110 4.40 -15.71 6.50
C LEU A 110 3.19 -16.66 6.35
N GLU A 111 3.39 -17.87 5.88
CA GLU A 111 2.31 -18.83 5.63
C GLU A 111 1.54 -19.21 6.91
N SER A 112 2.20 -19.12 8.07
CA SER A 112 1.61 -19.44 9.38
C SER A 112 0.82 -18.29 10.01
N LEU A 113 0.85 -17.08 9.42
CA LEU A 113 0.22 -15.89 9.98
C LEU A 113 -1.22 -15.70 9.44
N ALA A 114 -2.07 -15.09 10.26
CA ALA A 114 -3.37 -14.59 9.83
C ALA A 114 -3.19 -13.42 8.82
N PRO A 115 -4.18 -13.14 7.95
CA PRO A 115 -4.07 -12.08 6.93
C PRO A 115 -3.67 -10.70 7.50
N ALA A 116 -4.26 -10.27 8.61
CA ALA A 116 -3.92 -9.00 9.26
C ALA A 116 -2.48 -8.96 9.77
N GLU A 117 -1.99 -10.08 10.35
CA GLU A 117 -0.59 -10.18 10.78
C GLU A 117 0.38 -10.20 9.58
N ARG A 118 -0.01 -10.82 8.47
CA ARG A 118 0.75 -10.79 7.21
C ARG A 118 0.83 -9.38 6.64
N PHE A 119 -0.28 -8.63 6.68
CA PHE A 119 -0.30 -7.24 6.24
C PHE A 119 0.60 -6.36 7.11
N ALA A 120 0.56 -6.52 8.44
CA ALA A 120 1.47 -5.84 9.34
C ALA A 120 2.94 -6.20 9.08
N ALA A 121 3.24 -7.49 8.82
CA ALA A 121 4.59 -7.92 8.45
C ALA A 121 5.05 -7.32 7.11
N MET A 122 4.16 -7.26 6.11
CA MET A 122 4.46 -6.63 4.82
C MET A 122 4.66 -5.11 4.96
N THR A 123 3.87 -4.44 5.77
CA THR A 123 4.07 -3.01 6.07
C THR A 123 5.44 -2.79 6.71
N ASN A 124 5.79 -3.60 7.70
CA ASN A 124 7.11 -3.57 8.34
C ASN A 124 8.27 -3.84 7.35
N TRP A 125 8.08 -4.76 6.39
CA TRP A 125 9.03 -5.01 5.31
C TRP A 125 9.26 -3.75 4.45
N PHE A 126 8.19 -3.07 4.03
CA PHE A 126 8.29 -1.82 3.27
C PHE A 126 8.98 -0.72 4.08
N ASP A 127 8.66 -0.59 5.38
CA ASP A 127 9.26 0.41 6.27
C ASP A 127 10.75 0.16 6.47
N HIS A 128 11.16 -1.07 6.74
CA HIS A 128 12.58 -1.43 6.84
C HIS A 128 13.34 -1.25 5.53
N ALA A 129 12.71 -1.52 4.38
CA ALA A 129 13.31 -1.24 3.09
C ALA A 129 13.48 0.28 2.88
N LYS A 130 12.49 1.11 3.31
CA LYS A 130 12.58 2.57 3.27
C LYS A 130 13.66 3.11 4.20
N ASP A 131 13.75 2.60 5.41
CA ASP A 131 14.78 2.98 6.37
C ASP A 131 16.19 2.68 5.86
N GLN A 132 16.34 1.54 5.18
CA GLN A 132 17.60 1.12 4.59
C GLN A 132 17.95 1.90 3.32
N PHE A 133 16.97 2.17 2.47
CA PHE A 133 17.12 2.83 1.18
C PHE A 133 16.19 4.06 1.09
N ASP A 134 16.56 5.14 1.74
CA ASP A 134 15.75 6.37 1.76
C ASP A 134 15.42 6.89 0.36
N VAL A 135 16.36 6.79 -0.58
CA VAL A 135 16.18 7.20 -1.97
C VAL A 135 16.47 6.02 -2.91
N LEU A 136 15.46 5.55 -3.60
CA LEU A 136 15.58 4.54 -4.67
C LEU A 136 15.21 5.16 -6.02
N PRO A 137 16.04 5.01 -7.06
CA PRO A 137 15.70 5.52 -8.41
C PRO A 137 14.59 4.73 -9.08
N MET A 138 14.59 3.39 -8.93
CA MET A 138 13.67 2.46 -9.60
C MET A 138 13.33 1.29 -8.69
N ILE A 139 12.08 0.84 -8.73
CA ILE A 139 11.57 -0.26 -7.90
C ILE A 139 10.65 -1.15 -8.73
N ASP A 140 10.94 -2.44 -8.79
CA ASP A 140 9.97 -3.46 -9.16
C ASP A 140 9.03 -3.65 -7.96
N VAL A 141 7.88 -2.95 -7.98
CA VAL A 141 6.95 -2.94 -6.83
C VAL A 141 6.27 -4.30 -6.70
N VAL A 142 5.79 -4.82 -7.82
CA VAL A 142 5.19 -6.15 -7.89
C VAL A 142 5.83 -6.93 -9.02
N ASN A 143 6.18 -8.18 -8.71
CA ASN A 143 6.75 -9.12 -9.64
C ASN A 143 5.83 -10.32 -9.86
N GLU A 144 5.53 -10.65 -11.14
CA GLU A 144 4.91 -11.91 -11.61
C GLU A 144 3.50 -12.19 -11.05
N ALA A 145 2.61 -11.22 -11.16
CA ALA A 145 1.24 -11.34 -10.69
C ALA A 145 0.21 -11.74 -11.77
N VAL A 146 0.63 -11.92 -13.02
CA VAL A 146 -0.28 -12.38 -14.09
C VAL A 146 -0.75 -13.80 -13.81
N GLY A 147 -2.08 -13.98 -13.74
CA GLY A 147 -2.70 -15.32 -13.62
C GLY A 147 -2.12 -16.14 -12.47
N ASN A 148 -1.64 -17.34 -12.80
CA ASN A 148 -1.06 -18.30 -11.86
C ASN A 148 0.47 -18.35 -11.96
N HIS A 149 1.13 -17.26 -12.36
CA HIS A 149 2.59 -17.23 -12.53
C HIS A 149 3.32 -17.66 -11.26
N GLN A 150 2.83 -17.28 -10.08
CA GLN A 150 3.43 -17.69 -8.83
C GLN A 150 2.43 -18.31 -7.85
N ALA A 151 2.84 -19.41 -7.22
CA ALA A 151 2.01 -20.15 -6.27
C ALA A 151 1.60 -19.34 -5.03
N GLY A 152 2.43 -18.38 -4.61
CA GLY A 152 2.15 -17.49 -3.47
C GLY A 152 1.26 -16.29 -3.80
N ASN A 153 0.91 -16.04 -5.07
CA ASN A 153 0.06 -14.91 -5.44
C ASN A 153 -1.30 -14.88 -4.73
N PRO A 154 -2.01 -16.00 -4.50
CA PRO A 154 -3.24 -15.99 -3.71
C PRO A 154 -3.03 -15.48 -2.28
N MET A 155 -1.93 -15.84 -1.61
CA MET A 155 -1.59 -15.35 -0.28
C MET A 155 -1.23 -13.86 -0.30
N MET A 156 -0.44 -13.39 -1.28
CA MET A 156 -0.13 -11.96 -1.43
C MET A 156 -1.39 -11.14 -1.69
N LYS A 157 -2.27 -11.64 -2.55
CA LYS A 157 -3.58 -11.05 -2.83
C LYS A 157 -4.42 -10.92 -1.55
N GLU A 158 -4.52 -11.97 -0.76
CA GLU A 158 -5.22 -11.95 0.52
C GLU A 158 -4.56 -10.97 1.50
N THR A 159 -3.23 -10.98 1.60
CA THR A 159 -2.47 -10.07 2.48
C THR A 159 -2.75 -8.60 2.16
N LEU A 160 -2.88 -8.25 0.89
CA LEU A 160 -3.09 -6.88 0.41
C LEU A 160 -4.58 -6.53 0.19
N GLY A 161 -5.50 -7.32 0.71
CA GLY A 161 -6.93 -7.00 0.76
C GLY A 161 -7.79 -7.50 -0.40
N GLY A 162 -7.31 -8.49 -1.15
CA GLY A 162 -8.14 -9.17 -2.14
C GLY A 162 -8.18 -8.53 -3.51
N GLY A 163 -9.06 -9.08 -4.36
CA GLY A 163 -9.22 -8.61 -5.74
C GLY A 163 -10.01 -7.32 -5.87
N GLY A 164 -10.90 -7.07 -4.94
CA GLY A 164 -11.75 -5.89 -4.94
C GLY A 164 -12.63 -5.76 -6.18
N LYS A 165 -12.99 -4.53 -6.53
CA LYS A 165 -13.84 -4.22 -7.69
C LYS A 165 -13.14 -4.44 -9.03
N THR A 166 -11.83 -4.25 -9.11
CA THR A 166 -11.06 -4.38 -10.36
C THR A 166 -10.55 -5.79 -10.62
N GLY A 167 -10.49 -6.64 -9.60
CA GLY A 167 -9.80 -7.93 -9.58
C GLY A 167 -8.31 -7.80 -9.21
N TYR A 168 -7.77 -6.58 -9.22
CA TYR A 168 -6.36 -6.24 -8.98
C TYR A 168 -6.15 -5.18 -7.89
N ASP A 169 -7.15 -4.96 -7.01
CA ASP A 169 -7.08 -3.92 -5.97
C ASP A 169 -5.89 -4.13 -5.02
N TRP A 170 -5.52 -5.40 -4.78
CA TRP A 170 -4.32 -5.75 -4.02
C TRP A 170 -3.00 -5.24 -4.64
N LEU A 171 -2.90 -5.19 -5.98
CA LEU A 171 -1.75 -4.62 -6.67
C LEU A 171 -1.77 -3.08 -6.56
N ILE A 172 -2.96 -2.47 -6.69
CA ILE A 172 -3.11 -1.02 -6.49
C ILE A 172 -2.63 -0.65 -5.08
N LYS A 173 -3.01 -1.44 -4.05
CA LYS A 173 -2.56 -1.24 -2.67
C LYS A 173 -1.04 -1.33 -2.54
N ALA A 174 -0.40 -2.32 -3.19
CA ALA A 174 1.07 -2.43 -3.18
C ALA A 174 1.75 -1.20 -3.78
N PHE A 175 1.24 -0.68 -4.90
CA PHE A 175 1.75 0.52 -5.53
C PHE A 175 1.55 1.78 -4.68
N GLU A 176 0.39 1.93 -4.01
CA GLU A 176 0.16 3.03 -3.06
C GLU A 176 1.15 2.98 -1.89
N MET A 177 1.36 1.80 -1.29
CA MET A 177 2.34 1.62 -0.21
C MET A 177 3.77 1.97 -0.65
N ALA A 178 4.15 1.66 -1.88
CA ALA A 178 5.44 2.02 -2.45
C ALA A 178 5.54 3.53 -2.70
N TYR A 179 4.48 4.14 -3.27
CA TYR A 179 4.44 5.57 -3.56
C TYR A 179 4.51 6.44 -2.30
N GLU A 180 3.84 6.04 -1.23
CA GLU A 180 3.91 6.72 0.08
C GLU A 180 5.34 6.83 0.59
N ARG A 181 6.18 5.82 0.34
CA ARG A 181 7.56 5.74 0.81
C ARG A 181 8.59 6.32 -0.17
N TRP A 182 8.39 6.08 -1.46
CA TRP A 182 9.31 6.52 -2.53
C TRP A 182 8.56 7.25 -3.65
N PRO A 183 7.99 8.43 -3.41
CA PRO A 183 7.21 9.16 -4.43
C PRO A 183 8.03 9.60 -5.64
N ASP A 184 9.36 9.68 -5.49
CA ASP A 184 10.29 10.06 -6.56
C ASP A 184 10.90 8.87 -7.31
N ALA A 185 10.69 7.63 -6.84
CA ALA A 185 11.13 6.45 -7.55
C ALA A 185 10.26 6.16 -8.77
N ILE A 186 10.84 5.57 -9.81
CA ILE A 186 10.08 4.99 -10.92
C ILE A 186 9.51 3.66 -10.44
N LEU A 187 8.19 3.58 -10.31
CA LEU A 187 7.46 2.41 -9.81
C LEU A 187 7.04 1.52 -10.98
N ILE A 188 7.51 0.28 -10.98
CA ILE A 188 7.42 -0.66 -12.10
C ILE A 188 6.61 -1.89 -11.70
N TYR A 189 5.71 -2.32 -12.59
CA TYR A 189 5.14 -3.67 -12.58
C TYR A 189 5.96 -4.57 -13.48
N ASN A 190 6.47 -5.69 -13.00
CA ASN A 190 7.39 -6.57 -13.71
C ASN A 190 6.82 -7.98 -13.90
N ASP A 191 6.94 -8.58 -15.11
CA ASP A 191 6.46 -9.95 -15.36
C ASP A 191 7.14 -10.61 -16.56
N TYR A 192 7.07 -11.95 -16.61
CA TYR A 192 7.54 -12.78 -17.73
C TYR A 192 6.41 -13.16 -18.68
N ASN A 193 6.74 -13.77 -19.79
CA ASN A 193 5.80 -14.13 -20.88
C ASN A 193 5.01 -12.94 -21.44
N SER A 194 5.37 -11.73 -21.02
CA SER A 194 4.66 -10.48 -21.27
C SER A 194 4.68 -10.05 -22.75
N ILE A 195 5.67 -10.51 -23.51
CA ILE A 195 5.82 -10.21 -24.94
C ILE A 195 5.18 -11.30 -25.80
N ARG A 196 4.93 -12.49 -25.26
CA ARG A 196 4.52 -13.64 -26.06
C ARG A 196 3.26 -14.32 -25.51
N TRP A 197 3.41 -15.26 -24.60
CA TRP A 197 2.35 -16.20 -24.24
C TRP A 197 1.26 -15.57 -23.37
N ASP A 198 1.58 -14.59 -22.56
CA ASP A 198 0.64 -13.88 -21.68
C ASP A 198 0.41 -12.42 -22.05
N LEU A 199 0.79 -12.02 -23.27
CA LEU A 199 0.70 -10.63 -23.74
C LEU A 199 -0.64 -9.95 -23.42
N ASN A 200 -1.76 -10.61 -23.71
CA ASN A 200 -3.09 -10.02 -23.49
C ASN A 200 -3.46 -9.92 -22.01
N ASN A 201 -3.11 -10.91 -21.19
CA ASN A 201 -3.32 -10.91 -19.74
C ASN A 201 -2.47 -9.83 -19.09
N TYR A 202 -1.21 -9.72 -19.52
CA TYR A 202 -0.28 -8.69 -19.06
C TYR A 202 -0.79 -7.27 -19.39
N ILE A 203 -1.18 -7.03 -20.66
CA ILE A 203 -1.77 -5.74 -21.06
C ILE A 203 -3.01 -5.43 -20.22
N THR A 204 -3.89 -6.40 -20.02
CA THR A 204 -5.13 -6.21 -19.25
C THR A 204 -4.83 -5.81 -17.80
N LEU A 205 -3.87 -6.48 -17.14
CA LEU A 205 -3.47 -6.19 -15.78
C LEU A 205 -2.90 -4.77 -15.66
N VAL A 206 -1.85 -4.44 -16.44
CA VAL A 206 -1.19 -3.14 -16.38
C VAL A 206 -2.16 -2.01 -16.74
N GLN A 207 -3.02 -2.23 -17.74
CA GLN A 207 -4.04 -1.26 -18.13
C GLN A 207 -5.06 -1.03 -17.01
N THR A 208 -5.46 -2.09 -16.30
CA THR A 208 -6.38 -1.97 -15.15
C THR A 208 -5.76 -1.15 -14.03
N LEU A 209 -4.49 -1.39 -13.68
CA LEU A 209 -3.78 -0.60 -12.67
C LEU A 209 -3.73 0.89 -13.07
N ARG A 210 -3.31 1.17 -14.29
CA ARG A 210 -3.23 2.55 -14.82
C ARG A 210 -4.60 3.23 -14.79
N ASP A 211 -5.63 2.56 -15.30
CA ASP A 211 -6.97 3.12 -15.44
C ASP A 211 -7.66 3.32 -14.08
N ALA A 212 -7.31 2.52 -13.07
CA ALA A 212 -7.72 2.72 -11.69
C ALA A 212 -6.95 3.83 -10.97
N GLY A 213 -5.96 4.44 -11.60
CA GLY A 213 -5.15 5.53 -11.04
C GLY A 213 -4.12 5.06 -10.02
N ALA A 214 -3.69 3.79 -10.07
CA ALA A 214 -2.55 3.32 -9.29
C ALA A 214 -1.29 4.13 -9.64
N PRO A 215 -0.41 4.41 -8.68
CA PRO A 215 0.83 5.14 -8.93
C PRO A 215 1.90 4.26 -9.62
N ILE A 216 1.53 3.69 -10.77
CA ILE A 216 2.42 2.91 -11.63
C ILE A 216 3.03 3.82 -12.70
N ASP A 217 4.35 3.90 -12.79
CA ASP A 217 5.05 4.77 -13.74
C ASP A 217 5.40 4.06 -15.04
N ALA A 218 5.76 2.78 -14.95
CA ALA A 218 6.22 2.00 -16.08
C ALA A 218 5.83 0.53 -15.96
N TYR A 219 5.92 -0.18 -17.08
CA TYR A 219 5.80 -1.63 -17.12
C TYR A 219 7.14 -2.27 -17.51
N GLY A 220 7.44 -3.45 -16.91
CA GLY A 220 8.65 -4.21 -17.09
C GLY A 220 8.38 -5.53 -17.81
N ASN A 221 9.05 -5.73 -18.94
CA ASN A 221 9.11 -7.01 -19.64
C ASN A 221 10.39 -7.75 -19.20
N GLN A 222 10.26 -8.90 -18.53
CA GLN A 222 11.42 -9.71 -18.17
C GLN A 222 12.19 -10.18 -19.42
N ALA A 223 11.47 -10.50 -20.48
CA ALA A 223 12.04 -10.85 -21.79
C ALA A 223 12.83 -12.18 -21.82
N HIS A 224 12.52 -13.12 -20.94
CA HIS A 224 13.10 -14.47 -20.93
C HIS A 224 12.64 -15.33 -22.13
N GLU A 225 11.47 -15.03 -22.69
CA GLU A 225 10.83 -15.76 -23.78
C GLU A 225 11.36 -15.42 -25.18
N LEU A 226 12.48 -14.67 -25.29
CA LEU A 226 12.91 -14.11 -26.56
C LEU A 226 13.96 -14.94 -27.34
N SER A 227 14.37 -16.10 -26.83
CA SER A 227 15.45 -16.90 -27.42
C SER A 227 15.17 -17.37 -28.87
N ASP A 228 13.91 -17.50 -29.25
CA ASP A 228 13.50 -17.95 -30.60
C ASP A 228 12.47 -17.04 -31.29
N ILE A 229 12.13 -15.89 -30.68
CA ILE A 229 11.11 -14.98 -31.22
C ILE A 229 11.53 -14.43 -32.60
N SER A 230 10.57 -14.31 -33.50
CA SER A 230 10.78 -13.60 -34.76
C SER A 230 10.76 -12.11 -34.59
N GLU A 231 11.41 -11.36 -35.48
CA GLU A 231 11.43 -9.89 -35.42
C GLU A 231 10.02 -9.29 -35.57
N SER A 232 9.20 -9.88 -36.43
CA SER A 232 7.82 -9.42 -36.64
C SER A 232 6.93 -9.66 -35.42
N GLU A 233 7.06 -10.82 -34.75
CA GLU A 233 6.35 -11.13 -33.53
C GLU A 233 6.71 -10.15 -32.41
N LEU A 234 8.00 -9.91 -32.19
CA LEU A 234 8.51 -8.93 -31.22
C LEU A 234 7.94 -7.54 -31.47
N LYS A 235 8.07 -7.03 -32.72
CA LYS A 235 7.57 -5.70 -33.07
C LYS A 235 6.06 -5.55 -32.87
N ASN A 236 5.29 -6.58 -33.25
CA ASN A 236 3.84 -6.57 -33.08
C ASN A 236 3.43 -6.59 -31.61
N ALA A 237 4.10 -7.36 -30.77
CA ALA A 237 3.83 -7.42 -29.34
C ALA A 237 4.14 -6.08 -28.66
N LEU A 238 5.33 -5.51 -28.90
CA LEU A 238 5.73 -4.21 -28.34
C LEU A 238 4.79 -3.09 -28.79
N LYS A 239 4.37 -3.11 -30.06
CA LYS A 239 3.38 -2.16 -30.56
C LYS A 239 2.03 -2.32 -29.86
N SER A 240 1.55 -3.55 -29.67
CA SER A 240 0.28 -3.84 -28.99
C SER A 240 0.32 -3.34 -27.53
N GLN A 241 1.43 -3.56 -26.82
CA GLN A 241 1.64 -3.02 -25.47
C GLN A 241 1.57 -1.49 -25.48
N GLN A 242 2.33 -0.83 -26.37
CA GLN A 242 2.39 0.63 -26.37
C GLN A 242 1.07 1.28 -26.78
N ASP A 243 0.37 0.72 -27.77
CA ASP A 243 -0.94 1.22 -28.21
C ASP A 243 -1.98 1.18 -27.08
N ALA A 244 -1.95 0.08 -26.28
CA ALA A 244 -2.88 -0.11 -25.18
C ALA A 244 -2.48 0.67 -23.91
N LEU A 245 -1.20 0.64 -23.54
CA LEU A 245 -0.72 1.14 -22.25
C LEU A 245 -0.34 2.62 -22.30
N LYS A 246 0.27 3.10 -23.37
CA LYS A 246 0.79 4.48 -23.51
C LYS A 246 1.63 4.90 -22.31
N MET A 247 2.56 4.03 -21.91
CA MET A 247 3.40 4.17 -20.74
C MET A 247 4.86 3.85 -21.08
N PRO A 248 5.82 4.35 -20.28
CA PRO A 248 7.20 3.90 -20.33
C PRO A 248 7.34 2.38 -20.14
N MET A 249 8.32 1.79 -20.83
CA MET A 249 8.66 0.38 -20.78
C MET A 249 10.10 0.18 -20.28
N PHE A 250 10.31 -0.87 -19.51
CA PHE A 250 11.64 -1.40 -19.19
C PHE A 250 11.77 -2.80 -19.79
N VAL A 251 12.97 -3.14 -20.23
CA VAL A 251 13.39 -4.53 -20.44
C VAL A 251 14.21 -4.91 -19.20
N THR A 252 13.66 -5.75 -18.36
CA THR A 252 14.11 -5.88 -16.97
C THR A 252 15.05 -7.04 -16.72
N GLU A 253 15.01 -8.09 -17.57
CA GLU A 253 15.69 -9.36 -17.28
C GLU A 253 16.13 -10.11 -18.57
N LEU A 254 16.51 -9.38 -19.63
CA LEU A 254 16.81 -9.98 -20.91
C LEU A 254 17.92 -11.05 -20.82
N ASP A 255 17.60 -12.22 -21.24
CA ASP A 255 18.54 -13.30 -21.51
C ASP A 255 18.21 -14.05 -22.81
N ILE A 256 19.23 -14.60 -23.45
CA ILE A 256 19.08 -15.40 -24.67
C ILE A 256 19.75 -16.75 -24.43
N ASP A 257 18.94 -17.75 -24.07
CA ASP A 257 19.40 -19.11 -23.76
C ASP A 257 19.63 -19.91 -25.04
N ILE A 258 20.78 -19.68 -25.67
CA ILE A 258 21.17 -20.38 -26.89
C ILE A 258 22.64 -20.83 -26.75
N ALA A 259 22.88 -22.15 -26.82
CA ALA A 259 24.23 -22.75 -26.68
C ALA A 259 25.14 -22.38 -27.84
N ASN A 260 24.63 -22.27 -29.07
CA ASN A 260 25.41 -21.92 -30.24
C ASN A 260 25.73 -20.42 -30.28
N ASP A 261 26.98 -20.06 -30.20
CA ASP A 261 27.46 -18.68 -30.12
C ASP A 261 27.04 -17.78 -31.28
N THR A 262 27.00 -18.32 -32.50
CA THR A 262 26.56 -17.56 -33.68
C THR A 262 25.05 -17.31 -33.66
N GLN A 263 24.25 -18.29 -33.25
CA GLN A 263 22.83 -18.15 -33.14
C GLN A 263 22.44 -17.19 -31.98
N GLN A 264 23.10 -17.25 -30.82
CA GLN A 264 22.93 -16.35 -29.71
C GLN A 264 23.21 -14.90 -30.14
N ARG A 265 24.34 -14.66 -30.78
CA ARG A 265 24.69 -13.33 -31.32
C ARG A 265 23.62 -12.84 -32.32
N ASN A 266 23.17 -13.70 -33.23
CA ASN A 266 22.19 -13.33 -34.23
C ASN A 266 20.82 -13.00 -33.58
N GLN A 267 20.47 -13.66 -32.47
CA GLN A 267 19.25 -13.36 -31.73
C GLN A 267 19.38 -12.02 -31.00
N TYR A 268 20.51 -11.70 -30.33
CA TYR A 268 20.75 -10.38 -29.78
C TYR A 268 20.68 -9.27 -30.84
N LYS A 269 21.25 -9.50 -32.05
CA LYS A 269 21.14 -8.58 -33.21
C LYS A 269 19.70 -8.29 -33.60
N LYS A 270 18.83 -9.24 -33.43
CA LYS A 270 17.40 -9.13 -33.74
C LYS A 270 16.65 -8.40 -32.62
N VAL A 271 16.84 -8.79 -31.36
CA VAL A 271 15.97 -8.33 -30.28
C VAL A 271 16.40 -7.01 -29.65
N LEU A 272 17.72 -6.83 -29.39
CA LEU A 272 18.20 -5.67 -28.64
C LEU A 272 17.93 -4.33 -29.34
N PRO A 273 18.23 -4.11 -30.63
CA PRO A 273 17.94 -2.84 -31.31
C PRO A 273 16.43 -2.54 -31.35
N ASN A 274 15.59 -3.54 -31.60
CA ASN A 274 14.14 -3.40 -31.69
C ASN A 274 13.48 -3.01 -30.35
N MET A 275 14.15 -3.16 -29.22
CA MET A 275 13.71 -2.69 -27.92
C MET A 275 14.43 -1.39 -27.51
N TRP A 276 15.75 -1.35 -27.68
CA TRP A 276 16.58 -0.22 -27.27
C TRP A 276 16.22 1.09 -27.97
N GLU A 277 15.94 1.04 -29.28
CA GLU A 277 15.68 2.24 -30.08
C GLU A 277 14.27 2.81 -29.91
N LEU A 278 13.38 2.10 -29.18
CA LEU A 278 12.02 2.60 -28.91
C LEU A 278 12.07 3.82 -27.96
N PRO A 279 11.41 4.93 -28.30
CA PRO A 279 11.46 6.14 -27.49
C PRO A 279 10.80 6.01 -26.12
N TYR A 280 9.96 5.00 -25.94
CA TYR A 280 9.32 4.67 -24.66
C TYR A 280 10.05 3.59 -23.85
N CYS A 281 11.15 3.03 -24.37
CA CYS A 281 12.01 2.12 -23.62
C CYS A 281 13.00 2.91 -22.76
N ALA A 282 12.98 2.70 -21.44
CA ALA A 282 13.83 3.41 -20.49
C ALA A 282 15.26 2.83 -20.40
N GLY A 283 15.43 1.54 -20.69
CA GLY A 283 16.70 0.83 -20.62
C GLY A 283 16.52 -0.67 -20.68
N VAL A 284 17.65 -1.36 -20.72
CA VAL A 284 17.71 -2.83 -20.76
C VAL A 284 18.63 -3.33 -19.65
N THR A 285 18.11 -4.22 -18.81
CA THR A 285 18.88 -5.02 -17.86
C THR A 285 19.00 -6.44 -18.40
N LEU A 286 20.22 -6.93 -18.53
CA LEU A 286 20.50 -8.34 -18.86
C LEU A 286 20.43 -9.18 -17.58
N TRP A 287 19.92 -10.41 -17.68
CA TRP A 287 19.77 -11.28 -16.50
C TRP A 287 20.94 -12.27 -16.35
N GLY A 288 22.10 -11.73 -16.08
CA GLY A 288 23.35 -12.48 -15.95
C GLY A 288 24.18 -12.45 -17.22
N TYR A 289 25.50 -12.56 -17.06
CA TYR A 289 26.44 -12.45 -18.18
C TYR A 289 27.62 -13.45 -18.13
N VAL A 290 27.73 -14.25 -17.08
CA VAL A 290 28.79 -15.24 -16.92
C VAL A 290 28.22 -16.63 -17.08
N LEU A 291 28.67 -17.35 -18.11
CA LEU A 291 28.24 -18.72 -18.39
C LEU A 291 28.52 -19.64 -17.20
N GLY A 292 27.50 -20.42 -16.80
CA GLY A 292 27.56 -21.27 -15.61
C GLY A 292 27.30 -20.53 -14.29
N ALA A 293 27.04 -19.22 -14.33
CA ALA A 293 26.59 -18.41 -13.21
C ALA A 293 25.30 -17.64 -13.53
N THR A 294 24.56 -18.06 -14.54
CA THR A 294 23.23 -17.61 -14.95
C THR A 294 22.18 -18.63 -14.53
N TRP A 295 20.93 -18.21 -14.34
CA TRP A 295 19.83 -19.10 -13.94
C TRP A 295 19.43 -20.08 -15.05
N VAL A 296 19.66 -19.73 -16.32
CA VAL A 296 19.55 -20.63 -17.49
C VAL A 296 20.92 -20.92 -18.07
N ASP A 297 21.11 -22.12 -18.59
CA ASP A 297 22.44 -22.70 -18.83
C ASP A 297 23.30 -21.96 -19.86
N ASN A 298 22.69 -21.37 -20.92
CA ASN A 298 23.46 -20.89 -22.07
C ASN A 298 23.36 -19.37 -22.32
N SER A 299 22.74 -18.61 -21.41
CA SER A 299 22.52 -17.18 -21.61
C SER A 299 23.76 -16.32 -21.38
N GLY A 300 24.77 -16.81 -20.67
CA GLY A 300 26.01 -16.08 -20.36
C GLY A 300 26.66 -15.49 -21.60
N LEU A 301 27.31 -14.34 -21.45
CA LEU A 301 28.00 -13.58 -22.50
C LEU A 301 29.54 -13.73 -22.41
N TYR A 302 30.05 -14.19 -21.26
CA TYR A 302 31.44 -14.55 -21.02
C TYR A 302 31.56 -16.04 -20.73
N ARG A 303 32.57 -16.70 -21.32
CA ARG A 303 32.92 -18.10 -21.07
C ARG A 303 34.39 -18.17 -20.67
N ASN A 304 34.68 -18.63 -19.45
CA ASN A 304 36.03 -18.73 -18.90
C ASN A 304 36.83 -17.40 -18.97
N GLY A 305 36.16 -16.28 -18.73
CA GLY A 305 36.78 -14.96 -18.82
C GLY A 305 36.82 -14.33 -20.20
N GLU A 306 36.55 -15.11 -21.26
CA GLU A 306 36.56 -14.66 -22.66
C GLU A 306 35.15 -14.30 -23.14
N GLU A 307 35.08 -13.30 -24.02
CA GLU A 307 33.80 -12.87 -24.61
C GLU A 307 33.24 -13.90 -25.58
N ARG A 308 31.93 -14.18 -25.46
CA ARG A 308 31.21 -14.85 -26.53
C ARG A 308 30.86 -13.82 -27.63
N PRO A 309 30.70 -14.26 -28.90
CA PRO A 309 30.43 -13.38 -30.04
C PRO A 309 29.23 -12.42 -29.84
N ALA A 310 28.30 -12.79 -28.99
CA ALA A 310 27.17 -11.92 -28.62
C ALA A 310 27.65 -10.70 -27.82
N MET A 311 28.57 -10.88 -26.87
CA MET A 311 29.12 -9.77 -26.08
C MET A 311 29.93 -8.80 -26.94
N THR A 312 30.79 -9.34 -27.79
CA THR A 312 31.55 -8.53 -28.74
C THR A 312 30.62 -7.67 -29.61
N TRP A 313 29.58 -8.27 -30.14
CA TRP A 313 28.57 -7.54 -30.93
C TRP A 313 27.83 -6.48 -30.12
N ILE A 314 27.41 -6.77 -28.85
CA ILE A 314 26.75 -5.79 -27.99
C ILE A 314 27.65 -4.55 -27.81
N LYS A 315 28.96 -4.76 -27.57
CA LYS A 315 29.95 -3.67 -27.48
C LYS A 315 29.97 -2.82 -28.74
N GLU A 316 30.03 -3.45 -29.92
CA GLU A 316 29.99 -2.75 -31.20
C GLU A 316 28.69 -1.98 -31.41
N TYR A 317 27.53 -2.60 -31.13
CA TYR A 317 26.23 -1.97 -31.27
C TYR A 317 26.07 -0.72 -30.39
N MET A 318 26.50 -0.79 -29.13
CA MET A 318 26.43 0.34 -28.21
C MET A 318 27.28 1.53 -28.64
N GLN A 319 28.24 1.33 -29.55
CA GLN A 319 29.04 2.44 -30.14
C GLN A 319 28.41 3.05 -31.40
N THR A 320 27.30 2.51 -31.91
CA THR A 320 26.60 3.08 -33.07
C THR A 320 25.85 4.37 -32.68
N ASP A 321 25.65 5.24 -33.66
CA ASP A 321 24.87 6.48 -33.48
C ASP A 321 23.42 6.17 -33.10
N ALA A 322 22.83 5.09 -33.61
CA ALA A 322 21.49 4.63 -33.25
C ALA A 322 21.39 4.33 -31.75
N ALA A 323 22.34 3.60 -31.19
CA ALA A 323 22.34 3.26 -29.77
C ALA A 323 22.63 4.49 -28.87
N LYS A 324 23.61 5.33 -29.27
CA LYS A 324 24.03 6.50 -28.48
C LYS A 324 22.97 7.59 -28.40
N ASN A 325 22.19 7.78 -29.47
CA ASN A 325 21.22 8.86 -29.60
C ASN A 325 19.77 8.40 -29.41
N ALA A 326 19.54 7.14 -29.06
CA ALA A 326 18.19 6.63 -28.79
C ALA A 326 17.52 7.43 -27.65
N VAL A 327 16.31 7.94 -27.93
CA VAL A 327 15.54 8.72 -26.95
C VAL A 327 14.94 7.80 -25.90
N GLY A 328 14.89 8.25 -24.64
CA GLY A 328 14.29 7.54 -23.53
C GLY A 328 13.20 8.35 -22.82
N PRO A 329 12.27 7.69 -22.09
CA PRO A 329 11.16 8.36 -21.42
C PRO A 329 11.57 9.05 -20.11
N PHE A 330 12.73 8.72 -19.55
CA PHE A 330 13.24 9.25 -18.29
C PHE A 330 14.64 9.84 -18.50
N PRO A 331 14.75 11.13 -18.87
CA PRO A 331 16.06 11.77 -19.07
C PRO A 331 16.95 11.62 -17.83
N GLY A 332 18.19 11.18 -18.04
CA GLY A 332 19.11 10.88 -16.95
C GLY A 332 18.66 9.74 -16.05
N THR A 333 17.74 8.87 -16.50
CA THR A 333 17.11 7.77 -15.73
C THR A 333 16.42 8.24 -14.44
N LYS A 334 15.81 9.44 -14.47
CA LYS A 334 15.13 10.06 -13.33
C LYS A 334 13.68 10.38 -13.66
N LYS A 335 12.79 10.17 -12.67
CA LYS A 335 11.41 10.59 -12.76
C LYS A 335 11.28 12.08 -12.45
N GLU A 336 10.80 12.86 -13.42
CA GLU A 336 10.53 14.28 -13.24
C GLU A 336 9.09 14.55 -12.83
N ALA A 337 8.13 13.74 -13.33
CA ALA A 337 6.71 13.91 -13.09
C ALA A 337 6.05 12.63 -12.59
N SER A 338 5.24 12.74 -11.56
CA SER A 338 4.29 11.72 -11.09
C SER A 338 2.89 12.21 -11.44
N ILE A 339 2.22 11.57 -12.40
CA ILE A 339 0.87 11.95 -12.85
C ILE A 339 0.01 10.70 -12.91
N TYR A 340 -1.08 10.67 -12.14
CA TYR A 340 -2.01 9.54 -12.09
C TYR A 340 -3.44 10.05 -12.20
N ILE A 341 -4.24 9.43 -13.07
CA ILE A 341 -5.62 9.83 -13.33
C ILE A 341 -6.54 8.80 -12.70
N ARG A 342 -7.35 9.21 -11.74
CA ARG A 342 -8.26 8.33 -10.99
C ARG A 342 -9.71 8.76 -11.20
N PRO A 343 -10.47 8.09 -12.07
CA PRO A 343 -11.92 8.26 -12.09
C PRO A 343 -12.54 7.61 -10.84
N ALA A 344 -13.63 8.19 -10.33
CA ALA A 344 -14.33 7.65 -9.17
C ALA A 344 -14.88 6.23 -9.39
N SER A 345 -15.05 5.84 -10.65
CA SER A 345 -15.41 4.49 -11.07
C SER A 345 -14.83 4.17 -12.44
N GLN A 346 -14.47 2.90 -12.66
CA GLN A 346 -14.03 2.40 -13.97
C GLN A 346 -15.18 2.32 -14.99
N ASN A 347 -16.41 2.23 -14.51
CA ASN A 347 -17.62 2.21 -15.32
C ASN A 347 -18.60 3.26 -14.81
N VAL A 348 -19.31 3.92 -15.73
CA VAL A 348 -20.30 4.94 -15.42
C VAL A 348 -21.50 4.76 -16.36
N ALA A 349 -22.72 5.00 -15.86
CA ALA A 349 -23.92 4.99 -16.68
C ALA A 349 -23.94 6.18 -17.63
N LYS A 350 -24.51 6.00 -18.83
CA LYS A 350 -24.67 7.12 -19.77
C LYS A 350 -25.57 8.21 -19.17
N GLY A 351 -25.08 9.46 -19.20
CA GLY A 351 -25.78 10.62 -18.65
C GLY A 351 -25.49 10.87 -17.18
N ASP A 352 -24.72 10.02 -16.52
CA ASP A 352 -24.29 10.24 -15.13
C ASP A 352 -23.02 11.09 -15.05
N VAL A 353 -22.75 11.67 -13.90
CA VAL A 353 -21.58 12.49 -13.63
C VAL A 353 -20.47 11.61 -13.05
N LEU A 354 -19.30 11.65 -13.67
CA LEU A 354 -18.09 10.95 -13.21
C LEU A 354 -17.09 11.98 -12.70
N PRO A 355 -16.85 12.03 -11.39
CA PRO A 355 -15.74 12.77 -10.83
C PRO A 355 -14.40 12.09 -11.21
N ILE A 356 -13.39 12.91 -11.58
CA ILE A 356 -12.07 12.45 -11.99
C ILE A 356 -11.03 13.27 -11.23
N LYS A 357 -10.16 12.60 -10.49
CA LYS A 357 -9.04 13.20 -9.78
C LYS A 357 -7.75 12.99 -10.56
N VAL A 358 -6.95 14.04 -10.70
CA VAL A 358 -5.57 13.95 -11.16
C VAL A 358 -4.64 14.17 -9.97
N ARG A 359 -3.84 13.17 -9.63
CA ARG A 359 -2.73 13.34 -8.70
C ARG A 359 -1.52 13.75 -9.53
N ALA A 360 -0.99 14.95 -9.31
CA ALA A 360 0.17 15.47 -10.04
C ALA A 360 1.22 16.00 -9.07
N ARG A 361 2.49 15.59 -9.28
CA ARG A 361 3.63 16.05 -8.52
C ARG A 361 4.85 16.13 -9.44
N MET A 362 5.65 17.17 -9.28
CA MET A 362 6.92 17.36 -10.00
C MET A 362 8.09 17.19 -9.01
N ALA A 363 9.18 16.56 -9.46
CA ALA A 363 10.36 16.37 -8.63
C ALA A 363 11.10 17.69 -8.38
N THR A 364 11.25 18.53 -9.40
CA THR A 364 12.07 19.75 -9.33
C THR A 364 11.35 21.01 -9.80
N LYS A 365 10.26 20.90 -10.57
CA LYS A 365 9.55 22.01 -11.19
C LYS A 365 8.28 22.38 -10.43
N THR A 366 7.74 23.56 -10.70
CA THR A 366 6.46 24.01 -10.15
C THR A 366 5.36 23.85 -11.19
N ILE A 367 4.24 23.24 -10.79
CA ILE A 367 3.05 23.09 -11.63
C ILE A 367 2.40 24.46 -11.79
N GLU A 368 2.14 24.87 -13.04
CA GLU A 368 1.34 26.03 -13.38
C GLU A 368 -0.14 25.66 -13.51
N LYS A 369 -0.42 24.57 -14.23
CA LYS A 369 -1.78 24.07 -14.44
C LYS A 369 -1.81 22.58 -14.78
N VAL A 370 -3.00 22.01 -14.61
CA VAL A 370 -3.36 20.65 -15.05
C VAL A 370 -4.59 20.74 -15.94
N ASP A 371 -4.43 20.39 -17.22
CA ASP A 371 -5.52 20.29 -18.18
C ASP A 371 -5.98 18.83 -18.27
N LEU A 372 -7.29 18.58 -18.08
CA LEU A 372 -7.89 17.25 -18.18
C LEU A 372 -8.76 17.17 -19.45
N TYR A 373 -8.55 16.10 -20.22
CA TYR A 373 -9.29 15.83 -21.45
C TYR A 373 -10.01 14.48 -21.39
N VAL A 374 -11.17 14.41 -22.05
CA VAL A 374 -11.85 13.17 -22.45
C VAL A 374 -11.84 13.10 -23.97
N GLY A 375 -11.12 12.13 -24.55
CA GLY A 375 -10.81 12.13 -25.97
C GLY A 375 -10.01 13.37 -26.37
N SER A 376 -10.59 14.21 -27.23
CA SER A 376 -10.01 15.50 -27.64
C SER A 376 -10.65 16.71 -26.92
N GLU A 377 -11.70 16.50 -26.13
CA GLU A 377 -12.43 17.56 -25.43
C GLU A 377 -11.71 17.95 -24.14
N LEU A 378 -11.42 19.24 -23.97
CA LEU A 378 -10.90 19.80 -22.72
C LEU A 378 -12.06 19.92 -21.72
N ILE A 379 -11.99 19.17 -20.63
CA ILE A 379 -13.02 19.14 -19.57
C ILE A 379 -12.76 20.22 -18.53
N ALA A 380 -11.50 20.37 -18.11
CA ALA A 380 -11.11 21.34 -17.11
C ALA A 380 -9.66 21.78 -17.24
N THR A 381 -9.38 23.04 -16.87
CA THR A 381 -8.07 23.57 -16.56
C THR A 381 -8.03 23.90 -15.07
N MET A 382 -7.15 23.26 -14.31
CA MET A 382 -7.04 23.39 -12.86
C MET A 382 -5.67 23.96 -12.49
N THR A 383 -5.65 25.00 -11.66
CA THR A 383 -4.41 25.74 -11.30
C THR A 383 -3.98 25.54 -9.84
N SER A 384 -4.75 24.79 -9.07
CA SER A 384 -4.44 24.47 -7.67
C SER A 384 -5.01 23.10 -7.27
N GLU A 385 -4.39 22.45 -6.32
CA GLU A 385 -4.94 21.22 -5.70
C GLU A 385 -6.19 21.53 -4.85
N PRO A 386 -7.10 20.55 -4.74
CA PRO A 386 -7.10 19.25 -5.41
C PRO A 386 -7.51 19.36 -6.89
N TYR A 387 -6.80 18.68 -7.78
CA TYR A 387 -7.13 18.65 -9.20
C TYR A 387 -8.26 17.65 -9.45
N ILE A 388 -9.50 18.08 -9.26
CA ILE A 388 -10.72 17.28 -9.45
C ILE A 388 -11.63 17.98 -10.44
N ALA A 389 -12.12 17.22 -11.42
CA ALA A 389 -13.08 17.69 -12.41
C ALA A 389 -14.22 16.67 -12.53
N GLU A 390 -15.40 17.14 -12.96
CA GLU A 390 -16.57 16.32 -13.23
C GLU A 390 -16.81 16.21 -14.74
N TYR A 391 -17.12 15.01 -15.19
CA TYR A 391 -17.48 14.75 -16.59
C TYR A 391 -18.86 14.10 -16.67
N THR A 392 -19.77 14.69 -17.46
CA THR A 392 -21.06 14.05 -17.76
C THR A 392 -20.86 13.02 -18.87
N ALA A 393 -21.05 11.75 -18.55
CA ALA A 393 -20.76 10.62 -19.42
C ALA A 393 -21.73 10.58 -20.63
N SER A 394 -21.25 10.97 -21.80
CA SER A 394 -22.09 11.14 -23.01
C SER A 394 -21.94 10.00 -24.02
N THR A 395 -20.71 9.52 -24.26
CA THR A 395 -20.40 8.59 -25.36
C THR A 395 -20.18 7.19 -24.84
N ALA A 396 -21.06 6.25 -25.18
CA ALA A 396 -20.96 4.85 -24.78
C ALA A 396 -19.68 4.18 -25.32
N GLY A 397 -19.10 3.28 -24.53
CA GLY A 397 -17.85 2.60 -24.83
C GLY A 397 -16.68 3.11 -24.01
N TYR A 398 -15.47 2.72 -24.38
CA TYR A 398 -14.26 3.20 -23.72
C TYR A 398 -13.94 4.64 -24.16
N ASN A 399 -13.75 5.50 -23.16
CA ASN A 399 -13.33 6.89 -23.32
C ASN A 399 -11.91 7.04 -22.76
N ILE A 400 -11.03 7.69 -23.53
CA ILE A 400 -9.65 7.93 -23.15
C ILE A 400 -9.58 9.21 -22.30
N LEU A 401 -8.95 9.11 -21.16
CA LEU A 401 -8.55 10.22 -20.31
C LEU A 401 -7.13 10.64 -20.68
N LYS A 402 -6.89 11.95 -20.74
CA LYS A 402 -5.55 12.52 -20.84
C LYS A 402 -5.42 13.69 -19.87
N ALA A 403 -4.44 13.64 -18.99
CA ALA A 403 -4.00 14.77 -18.18
C ALA A 403 -2.73 15.36 -18.78
N VAL A 404 -2.68 16.68 -18.89
CA VAL A 404 -1.49 17.44 -19.31
C VAL A 404 -1.11 18.37 -18.18
N VAL A 405 0.05 18.15 -17.58
CA VAL A 405 0.62 19.02 -16.56
C VAL A 405 1.56 19.99 -17.26
N THR A 406 1.30 21.31 -17.13
CA THR A 406 2.19 22.36 -17.57
C THR A 406 2.90 22.96 -16.37
N THR A 407 4.21 23.11 -16.47
CA THR A 407 5.03 23.74 -15.44
C THR A 407 5.33 25.20 -15.77
N THR A 408 5.72 25.99 -14.78
CA THR A 408 5.97 27.43 -14.91
C THR A 408 7.08 27.79 -15.91
N ASP A 409 7.94 26.84 -16.29
CA ASP A 409 8.95 26.98 -17.34
C ASP A 409 8.43 26.62 -18.75
N GLY A 410 7.13 26.29 -18.87
CA GLY A 410 6.46 25.93 -20.11
C GLY A 410 6.65 24.46 -20.54
N SER A 411 7.32 23.63 -19.73
CA SER A 411 7.42 22.19 -20.02
C SER A 411 6.06 21.51 -19.82
N THR A 412 5.79 20.45 -20.59
CA THR A 412 4.54 19.70 -20.52
C THR A 412 4.80 18.21 -20.29
N TYR A 413 3.94 17.59 -19.51
CA TYR A 413 3.99 16.16 -19.19
C TYR A 413 2.60 15.56 -19.32
N GLU A 414 2.50 14.41 -20.00
CA GLU A 414 1.21 13.78 -20.29
C GLU A 414 1.07 12.42 -19.59
N ARG A 415 -0.16 12.13 -19.18
CA ARG A 415 -0.56 10.81 -18.71
C ARG A 415 -1.89 10.42 -19.30
N TYR A 416 -2.05 9.13 -19.56
CA TYR A 416 -3.27 8.56 -20.14
C TYR A 416 -3.93 7.59 -19.14
N GLY A 417 -5.25 7.50 -19.24
CA GLY A 417 -6.11 6.54 -18.59
C GLY A 417 -7.34 6.30 -19.44
N ARG A 418 -8.28 5.52 -18.98
CA ARG A 418 -9.58 5.34 -19.63
C ARG A 418 -10.63 4.94 -18.61
N PHE A 419 -11.87 5.10 -18.97
CA PHE A 419 -13.05 4.56 -18.29
C PHE A 419 -14.07 4.13 -19.33
N LYS A 420 -15.09 3.39 -18.91
CA LYS A 420 -16.15 2.88 -19.80
C LYS A 420 -17.48 3.52 -19.45
N VAL A 421 -18.11 4.14 -20.44
CA VAL A 421 -19.50 4.58 -20.38
C VAL A 421 -20.38 3.43 -20.84
N LEU A 422 -21.30 2.99 -19.99
CA LEU A 422 -22.25 1.94 -20.32
C LEU A 422 -23.38 2.50 -21.21
N SER A 423 -24.01 1.63 -22.00
CA SER A 423 -25.18 2.00 -22.79
C SER A 423 -26.41 2.23 -21.92
N GLU A 424 -26.45 1.58 -20.76
CA GLU A 424 -27.52 1.73 -19.76
C GLU A 424 -27.46 3.13 -19.16
N THR A 425 -28.65 3.69 -18.94
CA THR A 425 -28.82 5.03 -18.35
C THR A 425 -29.18 4.98 -16.87
N THR A 426 -29.34 3.80 -16.29
CA THR A 426 -29.66 3.63 -14.87
C THR A 426 -28.44 4.06 -14.05
N LYS A 427 -28.56 5.22 -13.43
CA LYS A 427 -27.55 5.77 -12.54
C LYS A 427 -27.44 4.94 -11.26
N ARG A 428 -26.34 5.12 -10.56
CA ARG A 428 -26.22 4.60 -9.21
C ARG A 428 -27.09 5.41 -8.27
N GLU A 429 -28.01 4.75 -7.60
CA GLU A 429 -28.89 5.33 -6.60
C GLU A 429 -29.10 4.32 -5.46
N PRO A 430 -29.33 4.78 -4.23
CA PRO A 430 -29.71 3.90 -3.14
C PRO A 430 -30.91 3.03 -3.53
N TYR A 431 -30.98 1.81 -2.99
CA TYR A 431 -32.10 0.91 -3.28
C TYR A 431 -33.42 1.48 -2.80
N ASN A 432 -33.46 2.00 -1.57
CA ASN A 432 -34.63 2.64 -0.96
C ASN A 432 -34.45 4.16 -0.93
N GLU A 433 -35.58 4.91 -0.96
CA GLU A 433 -35.56 6.35 -0.76
C GLU A 433 -35.12 6.71 0.66
N THR A 434 -35.56 5.93 1.66
CA THR A 434 -35.07 6.00 3.04
C THR A 434 -33.86 5.04 3.17
N LEU A 435 -32.71 5.58 3.53
CA LEU A 435 -31.50 4.78 3.70
C LEU A 435 -31.62 3.85 4.91
N PRO A 436 -31.01 2.67 4.88
CA PRO A 436 -30.79 1.88 6.08
C PRO A 436 -29.97 2.68 7.10
N GLU A 437 -30.50 2.82 8.32
CA GLU A 437 -29.83 3.49 9.43
C GLU A 437 -28.96 2.50 10.20
N LEU A 438 -27.75 2.93 10.60
CA LEU A 438 -26.83 2.14 11.42
C LEU A 438 -26.59 2.83 12.78
N PRO A 439 -26.66 2.10 13.94
CA PRO A 439 -26.82 0.65 14.06
C PRO A 439 -28.15 0.14 13.53
N GLY A 440 -28.14 -1.00 12.84
CA GLY A 440 -29.35 -1.56 12.21
C GLY A 440 -29.02 -2.65 11.19
N THR A 441 -30.06 -3.13 10.48
CA THR A 441 -29.95 -4.23 9.54
C THR A 441 -30.11 -3.76 8.09
N VAL A 442 -29.21 -4.22 7.23
CA VAL A 442 -29.22 -4.04 5.77
C VAL A 442 -29.51 -5.39 5.12
N ASN A 443 -30.60 -5.50 4.34
CA ASN A 443 -30.88 -6.74 3.62
C ASN A 443 -29.94 -6.90 2.43
N ALA A 444 -29.43 -8.10 2.20
CA ALA A 444 -28.43 -8.35 1.17
C ALA A 444 -28.93 -8.08 -0.26
N GLY A 445 -30.23 -8.16 -0.50
CA GLY A 445 -30.87 -7.82 -1.78
C GLY A 445 -31.04 -6.32 -2.02
N GLU A 446 -30.85 -5.48 -1.00
CA GLU A 446 -31.06 -4.03 -1.05
C GLU A 446 -29.81 -3.24 -1.44
N PHE A 447 -28.91 -3.86 -2.22
CA PHE A 447 -27.78 -3.15 -2.79
C PHE A 447 -28.25 -2.08 -3.79
N ASP A 448 -27.44 -1.04 -3.98
CA ASP A 448 -27.76 0.13 -4.79
C ASP A 448 -28.29 -0.23 -6.19
N LYS A 449 -29.22 0.55 -6.70
CA LYS A 449 -29.67 0.50 -8.10
C LYS A 449 -28.54 0.95 -9.01
N GLY A 450 -28.57 0.48 -10.26
CA GLY A 450 -27.56 0.80 -11.27
C GLY A 450 -27.32 -0.37 -12.20
N ALA A 451 -26.24 -0.26 -12.99
CA ALA A 451 -25.83 -1.28 -13.92
C ALA A 451 -24.73 -2.18 -13.32
N SER A 452 -24.51 -3.35 -13.93
CA SER A 452 -23.36 -4.20 -13.62
C SER A 452 -22.05 -3.47 -13.90
N GLY A 453 -21.15 -3.46 -12.91
CA GLY A 453 -19.91 -2.70 -12.94
C GLY A 453 -20.03 -1.27 -12.43
N VAL A 454 -21.22 -0.80 -12.04
CA VAL A 454 -21.49 0.51 -11.43
C VAL A 454 -21.84 0.37 -9.96
N SER A 455 -22.88 -0.39 -9.64
CA SER A 455 -23.37 -0.61 -8.27
C SER A 455 -23.20 -2.03 -7.77
N TYR A 456 -22.96 -2.95 -8.69
CA TYR A 456 -22.74 -4.38 -8.41
C TYR A 456 -22.00 -5.03 -9.56
N SER A 457 -21.48 -6.23 -9.33
CA SER A 457 -20.91 -7.10 -10.38
C SER A 457 -21.24 -8.55 -10.11
N LYS A 458 -21.40 -9.34 -11.18
CA LYS A 458 -21.64 -10.80 -11.16
C LYS A 458 -22.91 -11.22 -10.39
N VAL A 459 -23.89 -10.33 -10.28
CA VAL A 459 -25.21 -10.67 -9.72
C VAL A 459 -26.07 -11.30 -10.81
N SER A 460 -26.70 -12.43 -10.51
CA SER A 460 -27.54 -13.15 -11.47
C SER A 460 -28.77 -12.36 -11.88
N THR A 461 -29.23 -12.54 -13.12
CA THR A 461 -30.47 -11.91 -13.61
C THR A 461 -31.71 -12.31 -12.81
N THR A 462 -31.73 -13.49 -12.21
CA THR A 462 -32.81 -13.94 -11.33
C THR A 462 -32.84 -13.13 -10.05
N ALA A 463 -31.67 -12.94 -9.41
CA ALA A 463 -31.55 -12.12 -8.20
C ALA A 463 -31.89 -10.63 -8.48
N LEU A 464 -31.56 -10.11 -9.66
CA LEU A 464 -31.92 -8.75 -10.05
C LEU A 464 -33.41 -8.53 -10.27
N LYS A 465 -34.15 -9.58 -10.73
CA LYS A 465 -35.60 -9.52 -10.94
C LYS A 465 -36.41 -9.63 -9.64
N SER A 466 -35.88 -10.28 -8.64
CA SER A 466 -36.52 -10.53 -7.35
C SER A 466 -35.48 -10.32 -6.23
N ARG A 467 -35.17 -9.05 -5.97
CA ARG A 467 -34.15 -8.70 -4.95
C ARG A 467 -34.54 -9.14 -3.53
N ASP A 468 -35.83 -9.18 -3.25
CA ASP A 468 -36.41 -9.78 -2.04
C ASP A 468 -36.10 -11.29 -1.89
N LYS A 469 -35.75 -11.95 -3.01
CA LYS A 469 -35.32 -13.35 -3.05
C LYS A 469 -33.83 -13.51 -3.38
N PHE A 470 -33.04 -12.46 -3.19
CA PHE A 470 -31.60 -12.48 -3.42
C PHE A 470 -30.95 -13.64 -2.64
N ASN A 471 -31.40 -13.88 -1.42
CA ASN A 471 -30.94 -14.93 -0.53
C ASN A 471 -31.19 -16.37 -1.04
N THR A 472 -31.92 -16.54 -2.15
CA THR A 472 -32.11 -17.85 -2.80
C THR A 472 -31.08 -18.13 -3.90
N THR A 473 -30.15 -17.21 -4.14
CA THR A 473 -29.12 -17.31 -5.17
C THR A 473 -27.74 -17.35 -4.56
N ALA A 474 -26.96 -18.38 -4.90
CA ALA A 474 -25.58 -18.48 -4.43
C ALA A 474 -24.71 -17.36 -4.99
N THR A 475 -23.83 -16.83 -4.16
CA THR A 475 -22.80 -15.84 -4.52
C THR A 475 -21.76 -16.41 -5.46
N GLN A 476 -21.06 -15.56 -6.21
CA GLN A 476 -20.02 -15.93 -7.17
C GLN A 476 -18.65 -15.36 -6.77
N ASP A 477 -17.56 -16.03 -7.17
CA ASP A 477 -16.19 -15.55 -6.98
C ASP A 477 -15.99 -14.17 -7.62
N GLY A 478 -15.53 -13.19 -6.85
CA GLY A 478 -15.32 -11.80 -7.28
C GLY A 478 -16.63 -11.03 -7.51
N GLN A 479 -17.75 -11.47 -6.96
CA GLN A 479 -18.98 -10.70 -6.91
C GLN A 479 -18.82 -9.55 -5.91
N TRP A 480 -19.40 -8.38 -6.25
CA TRP A 480 -19.47 -7.28 -5.31
C TRP A 480 -20.79 -6.51 -5.45
N MET A 481 -21.19 -5.87 -4.36
CA MET A 481 -22.43 -5.08 -4.26
C MET A 481 -22.19 -3.87 -3.36
N ASP A 482 -22.63 -2.70 -3.81
CA ASP A 482 -22.57 -1.45 -3.04
C ASP A 482 -23.90 -1.24 -2.27
N TYR A 483 -23.79 -0.73 -1.05
CA TYR A 483 -24.89 -0.41 -0.18
C TYR A 483 -24.71 1.02 0.35
N THR A 484 -25.63 1.91 0.01
CA THR A 484 -25.66 3.25 0.58
C THR A 484 -26.43 3.21 1.90
N VAL A 485 -25.80 3.63 2.99
CA VAL A 485 -26.33 3.60 4.35
C VAL A 485 -26.17 4.95 5.04
N ASP A 486 -26.90 5.17 6.12
CA ASP A 486 -26.75 6.34 6.98
C ASP A 486 -26.27 5.88 8.36
N VAL A 487 -25.06 6.26 8.73
CA VAL A 487 -24.47 6.00 10.05
C VAL A 487 -24.98 7.09 10.99
N MET A 488 -25.77 6.71 11.99
CA MET A 488 -26.43 7.66 12.90
C MET A 488 -25.54 8.04 14.08
N GLU A 489 -24.60 7.20 14.45
CA GLU A 489 -23.75 7.38 15.62
C GLU A 489 -22.29 7.06 15.29
N ASP A 490 -21.39 7.99 15.67
CA ASP A 490 -19.96 7.76 15.59
C ASP A 490 -19.54 6.58 16.46
N GLY A 491 -18.68 5.68 15.94
CA GLY A 491 -18.18 4.60 16.79
C GLY A 491 -17.55 3.44 16.04
N LEU A 492 -17.14 2.44 16.79
CA LEU A 492 -16.76 1.13 16.30
C LEU A 492 -17.99 0.22 16.24
N TYR A 493 -18.00 -0.66 15.24
CA TYR A 493 -19.13 -1.54 14.97
C TYR A 493 -18.67 -2.99 14.84
N THR A 494 -19.59 -3.92 15.15
CA THR A 494 -19.54 -5.29 14.63
C THR A 494 -20.60 -5.45 13.57
N VAL A 495 -20.40 -6.41 12.67
CA VAL A 495 -21.37 -6.77 11.64
C VAL A 495 -21.67 -8.27 11.77
N ASP A 496 -22.92 -8.59 12.01
CA ASP A 496 -23.41 -9.97 11.94
C ASP A 496 -23.98 -10.22 10.54
N VAL A 497 -23.25 -10.99 9.74
CA VAL A 497 -23.62 -11.34 8.36
C VAL A 497 -24.34 -12.68 8.37
N GLU A 498 -25.61 -12.72 8.00
CA GLU A 498 -26.39 -13.93 7.89
C GLU A 498 -26.07 -14.69 6.61
N VAL A 499 -25.48 -15.86 6.77
CA VAL A 499 -25.06 -16.72 5.66
C VAL A 499 -25.64 -18.13 5.76
N ALA A 500 -25.83 -18.78 4.61
CA ALA A 500 -26.17 -20.20 4.54
C ALA A 500 -25.26 -20.90 3.53
N SER A 501 -24.76 -22.09 3.89
CA SER A 501 -23.91 -22.89 3.02
C SER A 501 -23.90 -24.37 3.44
N THR A 502 -23.86 -25.27 2.46
CA THR A 502 -23.64 -26.70 2.67
C THR A 502 -22.17 -27.10 2.52
N LYS A 503 -21.28 -26.12 2.31
CA LYS A 503 -19.84 -26.33 2.12
C LYS A 503 -19.04 -25.31 2.93
N THR A 504 -17.80 -25.59 3.18
CA THR A 504 -16.81 -24.63 3.68
C THR A 504 -16.09 -23.96 2.49
N GLY A 505 -15.36 -22.87 2.75
CA GLY A 505 -14.47 -22.22 1.79
C GLY A 505 -15.08 -21.03 1.06
N GLY A 506 -16.34 -20.64 1.32
CA GLY A 506 -16.85 -19.31 0.97
C GLY A 506 -16.10 -18.26 1.78
N ARG A 507 -15.88 -17.06 1.21
CA ARG A 507 -15.11 -15.99 1.87
C ARG A 507 -15.57 -14.63 1.38
N PHE A 508 -15.73 -13.69 2.29
CA PHE A 508 -16.11 -12.31 1.98
C PHE A 508 -15.41 -11.32 2.93
N HIS A 509 -15.51 -10.04 2.61
CA HIS A 509 -15.20 -8.92 3.49
C HIS A 509 -15.99 -7.68 3.06
N LEU A 510 -15.99 -6.64 3.91
CA LEU A 510 -16.58 -5.34 3.60
C LEU A 510 -15.47 -4.32 3.36
N ALA A 511 -15.71 -3.39 2.44
CA ALA A 511 -14.80 -2.29 2.12
C ALA A 511 -15.57 -0.98 1.87
N GLU A 512 -14.86 0.14 1.93
CA GLU A 512 -15.33 1.46 1.51
C GLU A 512 -14.33 2.03 0.50
N TYR A 513 -14.83 2.50 -0.64
CA TYR A 513 -13.99 3.05 -1.71
C TYR A 513 -14.08 4.58 -1.72
N SER A 514 -12.96 5.24 -1.74
CA SER A 514 -12.83 6.68 -1.93
C SER A 514 -11.84 7.00 -3.06
N PHE A 515 -11.70 8.28 -3.43
CA PHE A 515 -10.68 8.71 -4.40
C PHE A 515 -9.24 8.44 -3.93
N ASP A 516 -9.02 8.48 -2.63
CA ASP A 516 -7.67 8.44 -2.08
C ASP A 516 -7.31 7.09 -1.52
N ASN A 517 -8.31 6.31 -1.13
CA ASN A 517 -8.07 5.08 -0.40
C ASN A 517 -9.11 3.99 -0.68
N LEU A 518 -8.68 2.76 -0.52
CA LEU A 518 -9.51 1.58 -0.37
C LEU A 518 -9.41 1.16 1.08
N ASP A 519 -10.45 1.46 1.86
CA ASP A 519 -10.52 1.10 3.26
C ASP A 519 -11.20 -0.25 3.43
N PHE A 520 -10.47 -1.24 3.95
CA PHE A 520 -11.05 -2.50 4.36
C PHE A 520 -11.76 -2.30 5.69
N LEU A 521 -13.09 -2.40 5.66
CA LEU A 521 -13.91 -2.24 6.87
C LEU A 521 -13.83 -3.46 7.78
N THR A 522 -13.74 -4.66 7.19
CA THR A 522 -13.60 -5.90 7.95
C THR A 522 -12.44 -6.74 7.41
N ASP A 523 -11.91 -7.62 8.24
CA ASP A 523 -11.02 -8.68 7.80
C ASP A 523 -11.76 -9.69 6.91
N PHE A 524 -11.00 -10.53 6.21
CA PHE A 524 -11.56 -11.66 5.47
C PHE A 524 -12.28 -12.61 6.42
N THR A 525 -13.52 -12.91 6.10
CA THR A 525 -14.39 -13.75 6.89
C THR A 525 -14.72 -15.03 6.14
N ASP A 526 -14.34 -16.16 6.71
CA ASP A 526 -14.68 -17.47 6.16
C ASP A 526 -16.13 -17.84 6.48
N VAL A 527 -16.82 -18.34 5.45
CA VAL A 527 -18.19 -18.84 5.61
C VAL A 527 -18.18 -20.29 6.07
N PRO A 528 -18.74 -20.60 7.23
CA PRO A 528 -18.81 -21.96 7.74
C PRO A 528 -19.84 -22.78 6.96
N ASN A 529 -19.72 -24.10 7.03
CA ASN A 529 -20.81 -24.98 6.64
C ASN A 529 -21.94 -24.88 7.66
N THR A 530 -23.07 -24.25 7.29
CA THR A 530 -24.27 -24.13 8.15
C THR A 530 -25.21 -25.31 8.09
N GLY A 531 -24.94 -26.25 7.17
CA GLY A 531 -25.74 -27.44 6.94
C GLY A 531 -26.97 -27.25 6.03
N SER A 532 -27.24 -26.03 5.58
CA SER A 532 -28.41 -25.66 4.79
C SER A 532 -28.08 -24.58 3.77
N THR A 533 -28.88 -24.46 2.72
CA THR A 533 -28.88 -23.31 1.76
C THR A 533 -29.99 -22.31 2.05
N THR A 534 -30.86 -22.60 3.02
CA THR A 534 -32.06 -21.81 3.34
C THR A 534 -32.18 -21.45 4.83
N GLU A 535 -31.42 -22.10 5.69
CA GLU A 535 -31.33 -21.75 7.12
C GLU A 535 -30.07 -20.94 7.35
N PHE A 536 -30.27 -19.66 7.61
CA PHE A 536 -29.19 -18.70 7.79
C PHE A 536 -28.67 -18.67 9.22
N LYS A 537 -27.36 -18.48 9.35
CA LYS A 537 -26.68 -18.30 10.64
C LYS A 537 -25.79 -17.06 10.58
N PRO A 538 -25.73 -16.27 11.66
CA PRO A 538 -24.87 -15.11 11.70
C PRO A 538 -23.40 -15.54 11.79
N VAL A 539 -22.58 -14.83 11.04
CA VAL A 539 -21.11 -14.82 11.15
C VAL A 539 -20.69 -13.43 11.52
N ARG A 540 -20.06 -13.26 12.67
CA ARG A 540 -19.66 -11.95 13.19
C ARG A 540 -18.33 -11.51 12.61
N CYS A 541 -18.26 -10.25 12.19
CA CYS A 541 -17.07 -9.53 11.77
C CYS A 541 -16.91 -8.26 12.61
N SER A 542 -15.69 -7.93 13.02
CA SER A 542 -15.39 -6.61 13.58
C SER A 542 -15.14 -5.60 12.46
N VAL A 543 -15.65 -4.39 12.61
CA VAL A 543 -15.30 -3.26 11.74
C VAL A 543 -13.99 -2.66 12.25
N ASN A 544 -12.93 -2.71 11.42
CA ASN A 544 -11.57 -2.33 11.80
C ASN A 544 -11.32 -0.82 11.79
N LYS A 545 -12.39 -0.03 11.57
CA LYS A 545 -12.32 1.41 11.39
C LYS A 545 -13.43 2.08 12.20
N TYR A 546 -13.11 3.22 12.79
CA TYR A 546 -14.10 4.10 13.39
C TYR A 546 -14.99 4.70 12.30
N LEU A 547 -16.31 4.48 12.37
CA LEU A 547 -17.28 5.07 11.45
C LEU A 547 -17.75 6.40 12.01
N THR A 548 -17.78 7.43 11.18
CA THR A 548 -18.37 8.74 11.51
C THR A 548 -19.83 8.77 11.11
N ALA A 549 -20.64 9.55 11.81
CA ALA A 549 -22.03 9.78 11.43
C ALA A 549 -22.13 10.42 10.04
N GLY A 550 -23.13 9.99 9.27
CA GLY A 550 -23.39 10.47 7.92
C GLY A 550 -23.57 9.35 6.90
N ARG A 551 -23.64 9.77 5.64
CA ARG A 551 -23.84 8.83 4.51
C ARG A 551 -22.55 8.14 4.13
N HIS A 552 -22.61 6.81 4.08
CA HIS A 552 -21.51 5.93 3.65
C HIS A 552 -21.94 5.02 2.50
N VAL A 553 -20.97 4.49 1.78
CA VAL A 553 -21.19 3.46 0.77
C VAL A 553 -20.28 2.29 1.07
N PHE A 554 -20.85 1.25 1.61
CA PHE A 554 -20.13 0.01 1.88
C PHE A 554 -20.25 -0.94 0.71
N THR A 555 -19.16 -1.64 0.41
CA THR A 555 -19.12 -2.66 -0.63
C THR A 555 -18.93 -4.02 0.04
N MET A 556 -19.89 -4.94 -0.19
CA MET A 556 -19.68 -6.36 0.07
C MET A 556 -18.83 -6.94 -1.04
N LEU A 557 -17.70 -7.50 -0.71
CA LEU A 557 -16.75 -8.16 -1.62
C LEU A 557 -16.75 -9.65 -1.35
N VAL A 558 -17.10 -10.45 -2.35
CA VAL A 558 -17.09 -11.91 -2.28
C VAL A 558 -15.82 -12.42 -2.94
N GLU A 559 -14.81 -12.77 -2.17
CA GLU A 559 -13.56 -13.33 -2.69
C GLU A 559 -13.76 -14.77 -3.20
N LYS A 560 -14.53 -15.57 -2.45
CA LYS A 560 -14.90 -16.93 -2.82
C LYS A 560 -16.38 -17.16 -2.59
N GLY A 561 -17.11 -17.39 -3.64
CA GLY A 561 -18.55 -17.58 -3.63
C GLY A 561 -19.02 -18.98 -3.27
N GLY A 562 -20.28 -19.28 -3.59
CA GLY A 562 -20.91 -20.56 -3.37
C GLY A 562 -21.70 -20.65 -2.06
N PHE A 563 -21.89 -19.54 -1.36
CA PHE A 563 -22.75 -19.40 -0.20
C PHE A 563 -23.92 -18.45 -0.50
N TYR A 564 -24.92 -18.45 0.36
CA TYR A 564 -26.11 -17.61 0.27
C TYR A 564 -26.02 -16.51 1.34
N LEU A 565 -26.50 -15.31 1.00
CA LEU A 565 -26.41 -14.11 1.83
C LEU A 565 -27.84 -13.56 2.08
N ASN A 566 -28.19 -13.30 3.33
CA ASN A 566 -29.51 -12.79 3.70
C ASN A 566 -29.49 -11.33 4.14
N SER A 567 -28.68 -11.01 5.15
CA SER A 567 -28.61 -9.67 5.73
C SER A 567 -27.27 -9.38 6.41
N MET A 568 -27.05 -8.11 6.73
CA MET A 568 -25.92 -7.61 7.51
C MET A 568 -26.49 -6.75 8.63
N THR A 569 -26.31 -7.14 9.89
CA THR A 569 -26.73 -6.34 11.05
C THR A 569 -25.52 -5.68 11.68
N PHE A 570 -25.50 -4.35 11.62
CA PHE A 570 -24.46 -3.53 12.22
C PHE A 570 -24.82 -3.19 13.66
N ASN A 571 -23.97 -3.55 14.61
CA ASN A 571 -24.14 -3.27 16.02
C ASN A 571 -23.06 -2.30 16.47
N LEU A 572 -23.48 -1.15 17.02
CA LEU A 572 -22.56 -0.19 17.62
C LEU A 572 -21.94 -0.82 18.87
N LEU A 573 -20.63 -0.78 18.96
CA LEU A 573 -19.90 -1.20 20.14
C LEU A 573 -19.80 -0.05 21.14
N PRO A 574 -19.89 -0.33 22.45
CA PRO A 574 -19.75 0.71 23.45
C PRO A 574 -18.34 1.30 23.39
N THR A 575 -18.25 2.62 23.38
CA THR A 575 -17.03 3.35 23.67
C THR A 575 -17.07 3.81 25.12
N TYR A 576 -16.17 3.29 25.93
CA TYR A 576 -16.11 3.59 27.36
C TYR A 576 -15.42 4.92 27.62
N SER A 577 -16.02 5.79 28.44
CA SER A 577 -15.35 7.02 28.87
C SER A 577 -14.32 6.74 29.96
N MET A 578 -13.17 7.36 29.84
CA MET A 578 -12.16 7.40 30.90
C MET A 578 -11.99 8.84 31.42
N PRO A 579 -12.11 9.10 32.73
CA PRO A 579 -12.33 8.17 33.87
C PRO A 579 -13.67 7.42 33.77
N GLY A 580 -13.69 6.15 34.15
CA GLY A 580 -14.88 5.31 34.13
C GLY A 580 -14.58 3.83 34.12
N ILE A 581 -15.65 3.03 34.02
CA ILE A 581 -15.61 1.57 34.07
C ILE A 581 -15.63 0.99 32.65
N VAL A 582 -14.74 0.05 32.37
CA VAL A 582 -14.73 -0.79 31.18
C VAL A 582 -15.18 -2.20 31.61
N GLU A 583 -16.38 -2.62 31.17
CA GLU A 583 -16.90 -3.97 31.39
C GLU A 583 -16.22 -4.95 30.43
N ALA A 584 -15.60 -5.99 30.99
CA ALA A 584 -14.64 -6.80 30.24
C ALA A 584 -15.28 -7.79 29.24
N GLU A 585 -16.57 -8.09 29.39
CA GLU A 585 -17.33 -8.91 28.41
C GLU A 585 -17.66 -8.16 27.11
N ASN A 586 -17.57 -6.84 27.09
CA ASN A 586 -17.94 -5.99 25.95
C ASN A 586 -16.70 -5.58 25.11
N PHE A 587 -15.85 -6.53 24.82
CA PHE A 587 -14.69 -6.30 23.96
C PHE A 587 -15.10 -6.07 22.51
N VAL A 588 -14.31 -5.22 21.81
CA VAL A 588 -14.49 -4.95 20.36
C VAL A 588 -13.80 -6.00 19.53
N ASN A 589 -12.72 -6.60 20.04
CA ASN A 589 -11.96 -7.66 19.39
C ASN A 589 -11.32 -8.54 20.45
N SER A 590 -11.12 -9.82 20.17
CA SER A 590 -10.47 -10.73 21.12
C SER A 590 -9.87 -11.95 20.43
N LYS A 591 -8.90 -12.56 21.13
CA LYS A 591 -8.39 -13.89 20.86
C LYS A 591 -8.49 -14.72 22.11
N GLY A 592 -9.21 -15.82 22.04
CA GLY A 592 -9.42 -16.73 23.17
C GLY A 592 -10.36 -16.16 24.24
N GLY A 593 -10.44 -16.87 25.36
CA GLY A 593 -11.42 -16.58 26.39
C GLY A 593 -12.87 -16.85 25.98
N SER A 594 -13.80 -16.56 26.87
CA SER A 594 -15.24 -16.68 26.65
C SER A 594 -16.01 -15.73 27.58
N ILE A 595 -17.25 -15.38 27.26
CA ILE A 595 -18.10 -14.66 28.17
C ILE A 595 -18.66 -15.67 29.21
N VAL A 596 -18.44 -15.39 30.48
CA VAL A 596 -18.91 -16.21 31.59
C VAL A 596 -19.86 -15.41 32.48
N ALA A 597 -20.89 -16.08 33.05
CA ALA A 597 -21.82 -15.43 33.97
C ALA A 597 -21.13 -15.21 35.34
N THR A 598 -21.42 -14.07 35.96
CA THR A 598 -21.04 -13.74 37.36
C THR A 598 -22.28 -13.60 38.22
N SER A 599 -22.14 -13.25 39.51
CA SER A 599 -23.27 -13.02 40.40
C SER A 599 -24.14 -11.84 40.00
N ASP A 600 -23.58 -10.85 39.29
CA ASP A 600 -24.17 -9.55 39.00
C ASP A 600 -24.04 -9.12 37.53
N GLY A 601 -23.65 -10.05 36.62
CA GLY A 601 -23.50 -9.76 35.20
C GLY A 601 -22.73 -10.83 34.45
N PHE A 602 -21.75 -10.38 33.70
CA PHE A 602 -20.86 -11.23 32.90
C PHE A 602 -19.41 -10.77 33.07
N ALA A 603 -18.48 -11.64 32.68
CA ALA A 603 -17.05 -11.36 32.66
C ALA A 603 -16.41 -11.96 31.41
N TRP A 604 -15.27 -11.40 30.95
CA TRP A 604 -14.40 -12.09 30.03
C TRP A 604 -13.59 -13.13 30.82
N GLY A 605 -13.95 -14.38 30.66
CA GLY A 605 -13.43 -15.47 31.46
C GLY A 605 -12.81 -16.60 30.66
N ASN A 606 -12.26 -17.60 31.39
CA ASN A 606 -11.51 -18.70 30.81
C ASN A 606 -10.33 -18.24 29.89
N ALA A 607 -9.90 -17.00 30.04
CA ALA A 607 -8.85 -16.40 29.22
C ALA A 607 -7.47 -16.93 29.65
N ALA A 608 -6.78 -17.62 28.76
CA ALA A 608 -5.53 -18.32 29.00
C ALA A 608 -4.30 -17.50 28.55
N ASN A 609 -3.12 -17.92 28.94
CA ASN A 609 -1.86 -17.29 28.51
C ASN A 609 -1.76 -17.18 26.97
N GLY A 610 -1.58 -15.96 26.46
CA GLY A 610 -1.55 -15.64 25.03
C GLY A 610 -2.89 -15.18 24.45
N ASP A 611 -3.96 -15.19 25.26
CA ASP A 611 -5.25 -14.59 24.91
C ASP A 611 -5.22 -13.08 25.15
N TRP A 612 -6.05 -12.34 24.40
CA TRP A 612 -6.18 -10.91 24.54
C TRP A 612 -7.60 -10.41 24.17
N ALA A 613 -7.96 -9.24 24.69
CA ALA A 613 -9.18 -8.53 24.35
C ALA A 613 -8.91 -7.03 24.20
N GLU A 614 -9.62 -6.37 23.29
CA GLU A 614 -9.54 -4.94 23.00
C GLU A 614 -10.86 -4.26 23.25
N TYR A 615 -10.79 -3.01 23.71
CA TYR A 615 -11.96 -2.17 24.06
C TYR A 615 -11.78 -0.79 23.46
N SER A 616 -12.86 -0.23 22.91
CA SER A 616 -12.89 1.18 22.51
C SER A 616 -13.05 2.04 23.75
N VAL A 617 -12.15 2.99 23.96
CA VAL A 617 -12.18 3.88 25.11
C VAL A 617 -11.92 5.31 24.65
N LYS A 618 -12.64 6.28 25.25
CA LYS A 618 -12.42 7.69 25.03
C LYS A 618 -11.88 8.32 26.31
N VAL A 619 -10.66 8.80 26.28
CA VAL A 619 -10.10 9.59 27.38
C VAL A 619 -10.68 10.99 27.31
N GLU A 620 -11.63 11.27 28.21
CA GLU A 620 -12.29 12.59 28.29
C GLU A 620 -11.45 13.60 29.09
N GLN A 621 -10.47 13.12 29.85
CA GLN A 621 -9.64 13.96 30.71
C GLN A 621 -8.19 13.51 30.64
N ALA A 622 -7.32 14.32 30.03
CA ALA A 622 -5.88 14.06 30.08
C ALA A 622 -5.36 14.08 31.51
N GLY A 623 -4.45 13.18 31.85
CA GLY A 623 -3.90 13.14 33.22
C GLY A 623 -3.24 11.82 33.57
N LYS A 624 -2.79 11.72 34.83
CA LYS A 624 -2.36 10.43 35.39
C LYS A 624 -3.56 9.66 35.93
N TYR A 625 -3.48 8.36 35.77
CA TYR A 625 -4.56 7.46 36.12
C TYR A 625 -4.14 6.38 37.11
N SER A 626 -5.08 5.94 37.91
CA SER A 626 -5.05 4.67 38.64
C SER A 626 -6.13 3.75 38.05
N TYR A 627 -6.04 2.46 38.35
CA TYR A 627 -7.06 1.49 37.99
C TYR A 627 -7.46 0.59 39.16
N GLU A 628 -8.67 0.06 39.07
CA GLU A 628 -9.25 -0.97 39.94
C GLU A 628 -9.79 -2.07 39.05
N ALA A 629 -9.10 -3.23 38.98
CA ALA A 629 -9.51 -4.37 38.19
C ALA A 629 -10.19 -5.44 39.07
N THR A 630 -11.43 -5.79 38.76
CA THR A 630 -12.19 -6.85 39.40
C THR A 630 -11.92 -8.17 38.70
N VAL A 631 -11.26 -9.11 39.39
CA VAL A 631 -10.68 -10.30 38.78
C VAL A 631 -10.81 -11.53 39.64
N SER A 632 -10.89 -12.71 38.99
CA SER A 632 -10.84 -14.02 39.68
C SER A 632 -9.98 -15.03 38.95
N SER A 633 -9.51 -16.05 39.64
CA SER A 633 -8.78 -17.17 39.05
C SER A 633 -8.76 -18.39 39.97
N GLU A 634 -8.80 -19.59 39.39
CA GLU A 634 -8.53 -20.87 40.08
C GLU A 634 -7.12 -21.41 39.75
N THR A 635 -6.30 -20.64 38.99
CA THR A 635 -4.97 -21.04 38.56
C THR A 635 -3.88 -20.20 39.24
N SER A 636 -2.83 -20.84 39.75
CA SER A 636 -1.69 -20.14 40.33
C SER A 636 -0.84 -19.48 39.23
N GLY A 637 -0.33 -18.26 39.50
CA GLY A 637 0.50 -17.53 38.57
C GLY A 637 -0.27 -16.74 37.51
N SER A 638 -1.58 -16.63 37.64
CA SER A 638 -2.43 -15.86 36.76
C SER A 638 -2.10 -14.37 36.79
N LYS A 639 -1.99 -13.79 35.63
CA LYS A 639 -1.61 -12.37 35.45
C LYS A 639 -1.94 -11.88 34.05
N PHE A 640 -2.14 -10.57 33.93
CA PHE A 640 -2.32 -9.89 32.65
C PHE A 640 -1.66 -8.53 32.64
N THR A 641 -1.43 -7.99 31.43
CA THR A 641 -0.99 -6.62 31.18
C THR A 641 -2.07 -5.85 30.45
N MET A 642 -2.06 -4.53 30.57
CA MET A 642 -2.92 -3.65 29.83
C MET A 642 -2.07 -2.61 29.07
N THR A 643 -2.51 -2.23 27.89
CA THR A 643 -1.87 -1.22 27.04
C THR A 643 -2.94 -0.30 26.51
N LEU A 644 -2.74 1.01 26.63
CA LEU A 644 -3.58 2.03 25.97
C LEU A 644 -2.89 2.48 24.71
N ILE A 645 -3.56 2.39 23.57
CA ILE A 645 -3.02 2.65 22.22
C ILE A 645 -3.79 3.83 21.61
N ASP A 646 -3.11 4.90 21.25
CA ASP A 646 -3.75 6.06 20.60
C ASP A 646 -3.98 5.82 19.09
N GLU A 647 -4.72 6.70 18.42
CA GLU A 647 -5.03 6.61 16.97
C GLU A 647 -3.78 6.65 16.07
N SER A 648 -2.65 7.10 16.60
CA SER A 648 -1.36 7.11 15.89
C SER A 648 -0.53 5.84 16.17
N GLY A 649 -1.06 4.90 16.97
CA GLY A 649 -0.37 3.67 17.35
C GLY A 649 0.65 3.83 18.48
N ASN A 650 0.70 4.98 19.17
CA ASN A 650 1.56 5.13 20.36
C ASN A 650 0.97 4.39 21.55
N GLU A 651 1.82 3.64 22.25
CA GLU A 651 1.43 2.76 23.33
C GLU A 651 1.82 3.31 24.70
N ILE A 652 0.88 3.26 25.66
CA ILE A 652 1.13 3.51 27.07
C ILE A 652 0.92 2.19 27.81
N SER A 653 1.99 1.67 28.43
CA SER A 653 1.94 0.46 29.23
C SER A 653 1.33 0.72 30.60
N ILE A 654 0.35 -0.09 30.99
CA ILE A 654 -0.29 -0.08 32.30
C ILE A 654 0.30 -1.24 33.12
N PRO A 655 0.62 -1.05 34.39
CA PRO A 655 1.28 -2.07 35.21
C PRO A 655 0.54 -3.41 35.25
N MET A 656 1.32 -4.50 35.24
CA MET A 656 0.83 -5.86 35.27
C MET A 656 -0.03 -6.15 36.49
N VAL A 657 -1.19 -6.76 36.28
CA VAL A 657 -2.10 -7.21 37.33
C VAL A 657 -1.82 -8.68 37.63
N LYS A 658 -1.56 -8.99 38.91
CA LYS A 658 -1.46 -10.36 39.39
C LYS A 658 -2.80 -10.79 39.97
N VAL A 659 -3.34 -11.90 39.48
CA VAL A 659 -4.63 -12.44 39.89
C VAL A 659 -4.41 -13.60 40.91
N PRO A 660 -4.94 -13.49 42.11
CA PRO A 660 -4.76 -14.55 43.12
C PRO A 660 -5.61 -15.79 42.81
N ASN A 661 -5.07 -16.94 43.14
CA ASN A 661 -5.81 -18.20 43.07
C ASN A 661 -6.73 -18.36 44.31
N LYS A 662 -7.99 -17.96 44.19
CA LYS A 662 -9.03 -18.08 45.23
C LYS A 662 -10.30 -18.76 44.74
N GLY A 663 -10.29 -19.30 43.53
CA GLY A 663 -11.45 -19.87 42.86
C GLY A 663 -11.99 -18.96 41.75
N LYS A 664 -12.51 -19.57 40.69
CA LYS A 664 -12.97 -18.87 39.48
C LYS A 664 -14.15 -17.92 39.74
N ASP A 665 -14.94 -18.18 40.76
CA ASP A 665 -16.13 -17.40 41.11
C ASP A 665 -15.88 -16.43 42.27
N THR A 666 -14.64 -16.30 42.75
CA THR A 666 -14.26 -15.41 43.87
C THR A 666 -13.50 -14.21 43.30
N TYR A 667 -14.24 -13.15 43.05
CA TYR A 667 -13.68 -11.90 42.47
C TYR A 667 -13.04 -11.02 43.55
N GLU A 668 -11.88 -10.45 43.23
CA GLU A 668 -11.17 -9.45 44.04
C GLU A 668 -10.80 -8.23 43.21
N VAL A 669 -10.78 -7.07 43.87
CA VAL A 669 -10.31 -5.85 43.26
C VAL A 669 -8.78 -5.73 43.41
N LYS A 670 -8.10 -5.50 42.28
CA LYS A 670 -6.67 -5.22 42.22
C LYS A 670 -6.44 -3.79 41.71
N THR A 671 -5.64 -3.03 42.44
CA THR A 671 -5.38 -1.61 42.17
C THR A 671 -3.94 -1.39 41.71
N GLY A 672 -3.75 -0.33 40.93
CA GLY A 672 -2.43 0.12 40.52
C GLY A 672 -2.45 1.54 39.92
N ASN A 673 -1.26 2.16 39.87
CA ASN A 673 -1.10 3.50 39.28
C ASN A 673 -0.41 3.40 37.93
N VAL A 674 -0.90 4.13 36.95
CA VAL A 674 -0.26 4.25 35.64
C VAL A 674 0.85 5.28 35.73
N LYS A 675 2.02 4.96 35.16
CA LYS A 675 3.20 5.84 35.22
C LYS A 675 3.08 7.06 34.33
N ASP A 676 2.64 6.81 33.11
CA ASP A 676 2.56 7.84 32.05
C ASP A 676 1.15 8.43 31.99
N ALA A 677 1.05 9.71 31.68
CA ALA A 677 -0.24 10.39 31.57
C ALA A 677 -0.98 9.97 30.29
N PHE A 678 -2.29 9.76 30.41
CA PHE A 678 -3.18 9.56 29.27
C PHE A 678 -3.46 10.91 28.58
N LYS A 679 -3.56 10.89 27.26
CA LYS A 679 -3.98 12.04 26.44
C LYS A 679 -5.47 11.95 26.16
N GLU A 680 -6.14 13.11 26.02
CA GLU A 680 -7.53 13.16 25.53
C GLU A 680 -7.64 12.58 24.12
N GLY A 681 -8.77 11.96 23.82
CA GLY A 681 -9.08 11.38 22.52
C GLY A 681 -9.50 9.93 22.58
N LEU A 682 -9.71 9.36 21.39
CA LEU A 682 -10.06 7.96 21.21
C LEU A 682 -8.81 7.08 21.32
N HIS A 683 -8.97 5.94 21.99
CA HIS A 683 -7.90 4.98 22.22
C HIS A 683 -8.43 3.56 22.15
N THR A 684 -7.56 2.60 21.95
CA THR A 684 -7.81 1.17 22.19
C THR A 684 -7.17 0.75 23.50
N LEU A 685 -7.95 0.25 24.43
CA LEU A 685 -7.42 -0.45 25.61
C LEU A 685 -7.27 -1.93 25.26
N ARG A 686 -6.04 -2.46 25.32
CA ARG A 686 -5.77 -3.87 25.09
C ARG A 686 -5.38 -4.56 26.38
N ILE A 687 -6.05 -5.67 26.70
CA ILE A 687 -5.74 -6.56 27.83
C ILE A 687 -5.10 -7.82 27.28
N ASN A 688 -3.90 -8.20 27.74
CA ASN A 688 -3.19 -9.39 27.33
C ASN A 688 -2.97 -10.32 28.51
N ILE A 689 -3.41 -11.57 28.43
CA ILE A 689 -3.15 -12.61 29.46
C ILE A 689 -1.71 -13.09 29.28
N THR A 690 -0.90 -12.92 30.30
CA THR A 690 0.53 -13.24 30.29
C THR A 690 0.92 -14.40 31.24
N GLY A 691 -0.07 -15.06 31.82
CA GLY A 691 0.12 -16.26 32.63
C GLY A 691 -1.15 -16.77 33.28
N GLY A 692 -1.28 -18.09 33.43
CA GLY A 692 -2.43 -18.76 34.03
C GLY A 692 -3.72 -18.56 33.23
N ASN A 693 -4.85 -18.73 33.91
CA ASN A 693 -6.20 -18.42 33.44
C ASN A 693 -6.79 -17.28 34.29
N CYS A 694 -7.42 -16.31 33.66
CA CYS A 694 -8.06 -15.21 34.37
C CYS A 694 -9.54 -15.07 33.94
N ASN A 695 -10.37 -14.66 34.89
CA ASN A 695 -11.64 -14.04 34.63
C ASN A 695 -11.52 -12.57 35.02
N ILE A 696 -11.92 -11.67 34.15
CA ILE A 696 -11.90 -10.22 34.33
C ILE A 696 -13.34 -9.75 34.17
N ASP A 697 -13.90 -9.19 35.26
CA ASP A 697 -15.26 -8.62 35.26
C ASP A 697 -15.22 -7.19 34.67
N LYS A 698 -14.44 -6.33 35.31
CA LYS A 698 -14.31 -4.92 34.86
C LYS A 698 -13.00 -4.29 35.27
N VAL A 699 -12.69 -3.17 34.64
CA VAL A 699 -11.58 -2.28 35.01
C VAL A 699 -12.10 -0.86 35.15
N ASN A 700 -12.04 -0.29 36.34
CA ASN A 700 -12.39 1.10 36.61
C ASN A 700 -11.13 1.96 36.53
N PHE A 701 -11.11 2.97 35.67
CA PHE A 701 -10.03 3.94 35.53
C PHE A 701 -10.38 5.26 36.22
N ILE A 702 -9.48 5.74 37.07
CA ILE A 702 -9.68 6.94 37.88
C ILE A 702 -8.58 7.95 37.54
N CYS A 703 -8.95 9.15 37.09
CA CYS A 703 -8.01 10.23 36.88
C CYS A 703 -7.55 10.80 38.22
N THR A 704 -6.30 10.59 38.57
CA THR A 704 -5.73 11.00 39.87
C THR A 704 -5.07 12.38 39.83
N GLU A 705 -4.48 12.75 38.71
CA GLU A 705 -3.84 14.03 38.47
C GLU A 705 -4.24 14.55 37.09
N PRO A 706 -5.36 15.30 36.96
CA PRO A 706 -5.77 15.83 35.69
C PRO A 706 -4.75 16.83 35.13
N VAL A 707 -4.41 16.71 33.87
CA VAL A 707 -3.70 17.77 33.15
C VAL A 707 -4.71 18.88 32.88
N THR A 708 -4.78 19.85 33.77
CA THR A 708 -5.49 21.10 33.48
C THR A 708 -4.71 21.77 32.36
N GLY A 709 -5.37 22.21 31.26
CA GLY A 709 -4.76 22.69 30.01
C GLY A 709 -3.81 23.88 30.10
N ILE A 710 -3.03 23.98 31.17
CA ILE A 710 -1.96 24.94 31.46
C ILE A 710 -0.66 24.15 31.67
N VAL A 711 -0.21 23.48 30.60
CA VAL A 711 1.14 22.91 30.56
C VAL A 711 2.06 24.04 30.09
N ASN A 712 2.87 24.54 31.02
CA ASN A 712 3.83 25.66 30.87
C ASN A 712 3.23 27.07 30.91
N VAL A 713 2.90 27.53 32.09
CA VAL A 713 2.97 28.97 32.39
C VAL A 713 4.42 29.26 32.74
N GLU A 714 5.22 29.72 31.78
CA GLU A 714 6.48 30.39 32.11
C GLU A 714 6.12 31.67 32.86
N ILE A 715 6.61 31.82 34.07
CA ILE A 715 6.58 33.10 34.78
C ILE A 715 7.69 33.94 34.12
N ASP A 716 7.31 34.81 33.21
CA ASP A 716 8.21 35.74 32.55
C ASP A 716 8.20 37.02 33.39
N ASP A 717 9.29 37.28 34.08
CA ASP A 717 9.53 38.54 34.81
C ASP A 717 9.89 39.71 33.86
N ASP A 718 10.04 39.46 32.56
CA ASP A 718 10.39 40.43 31.55
C ASP A 718 9.13 41.10 30.95
N ASN A 719 8.80 42.28 31.42
CA ASN A 719 7.58 43.01 31.17
C ASN A 719 7.57 43.76 29.81
N THR A 720 8.33 43.29 28.83
CA THR A 720 8.45 43.90 27.50
C THR A 720 7.65 43.16 26.42
N GLY A 721 6.55 43.76 25.98
CA GLY A 721 5.74 43.28 24.87
C GLY A 721 4.23 43.51 25.07
N ASP A 722 3.51 43.63 23.94
CA ASP A 722 2.06 43.76 23.94
C ASP A 722 1.39 42.47 24.45
N SER A 723 0.49 42.61 25.40
CA SER A 723 -0.26 41.50 25.99
C SER A 723 -1.71 41.51 25.52
N TYR A 724 -2.24 40.34 25.17
CA TYR A 724 -3.61 40.17 24.74
C TYR A 724 -4.32 39.14 25.63
N ASN A 725 -5.58 39.37 25.97
CA ASN A 725 -6.39 38.34 26.66
C ASN A 725 -6.71 37.15 25.70
N LEU A 726 -7.32 36.10 26.23
CA LEU A 726 -7.66 34.91 25.44
C LEU A 726 -8.70 35.17 24.34
N SER A 727 -9.38 36.34 24.37
CA SER A 727 -10.30 36.80 23.30
C SER A 727 -9.59 37.68 22.25
N GLY A 728 -8.25 37.84 22.31
CA GLY A 728 -7.46 38.60 21.35
C GLY A 728 -7.47 40.11 21.57
N GLN A 729 -8.01 40.61 22.69
CA GLN A 729 -8.02 42.03 23.02
C GLN A 729 -6.71 42.41 23.74
N LYS A 730 -6.08 43.52 23.34
CA LYS A 730 -4.90 44.06 24.01
C LYS A 730 -5.25 44.48 25.42
N VAL A 731 -4.47 44.04 26.39
CA VAL A 731 -4.64 44.35 27.81
C VAL A 731 -3.47 45.15 28.37
N GLY A 732 -3.78 46.02 29.32
CA GLY A 732 -2.78 46.92 29.95
C GLY A 732 -2.05 46.27 31.15
N THR A 733 -1.08 46.96 31.68
CA THR A 733 -0.18 46.52 32.77
C THR A 733 -0.85 46.18 34.11
N GLY A 734 -2.15 46.45 34.26
CA GLY A 734 -2.92 46.08 35.47
C GLY A 734 -3.80 44.84 35.30
N TYR A 735 -3.76 44.15 34.14
CA TYR A 735 -4.55 42.96 33.90
C TYR A 735 -3.97 41.78 34.68
N LYS A 736 -4.85 41.05 35.38
CA LYS A 736 -4.48 39.83 36.12
C LYS A 736 -5.15 38.64 35.46
N GLY A 737 -4.38 37.62 35.20
CA GLY A 737 -4.88 36.40 34.55
C GLY A 737 -3.99 35.94 33.41
N ILE A 738 -4.50 35.03 32.57
CA ILE A 738 -3.76 34.51 31.43
C ILE A 738 -3.79 35.49 30.25
N VAL A 739 -2.63 35.85 29.74
CA VAL A 739 -2.46 36.68 28.54
C VAL A 739 -1.61 35.97 27.50
N ILE A 740 -1.77 36.35 26.23
CA ILE A 740 -0.87 35.97 25.13
C ILE A 740 0.12 37.14 24.96
N ARG A 741 1.41 36.87 25.17
CA ARG A 741 2.51 37.82 24.96
C ARG A 741 3.58 37.15 24.10
N ASN A 742 4.00 37.80 23.02
CA ASN A 742 4.98 37.26 22.06
C ASN A 742 4.62 35.85 21.54
N GLY A 743 3.30 35.60 21.33
CA GLY A 743 2.79 34.30 20.86
C GLY A 743 2.75 33.20 21.93
N ARG A 744 3.07 33.51 23.20
CA ARG A 744 3.04 32.54 24.31
C ARG A 744 1.97 32.89 25.33
N LYS A 745 1.44 31.89 26.02
CA LYS A 745 0.51 32.08 27.16
C LYS A 745 1.33 32.39 28.41
N VAL A 746 1.10 33.57 29.04
CA VAL A 746 1.78 34.04 30.25
C VAL A 746 0.71 34.33 31.30
N PHE A 747 0.94 33.93 32.54
CA PHE A 747 0.08 34.31 33.67
C PHE A 747 0.61 35.59 34.34
N VAL A 748 -0.21 36.64 34.32
CA VAL A 748 0.09 37.92 34.98
C VAL A 748 -0.62 37.92 36.35
N LYS A 749 0.15 38.04 37.44
CA LYS A 749 -0.30 38.01 38.83
C LYS A 749 -1.00 39.30 39.27
#